data_f742ac4fd01e84429d42406fdc5d4a84
#
_entry.id   f742ac4fd01e84429d42406fdc5d4a84
#
_cell.length_a   1.000
_cell.length_b   1.000
_cell.length_c   1.000
_cell.angle_alpha   90.00
_cell.angle_beta   90.00
_cell.angle_gamma   90.00
#
_symmetry.space_group_name_H-M   'P 1'
#
loop_
_entity.id
_entity.type
_entity.pdbx_description
1 polymer ?
#
loop_
_entity_poly.entity_id
_entity_poly.type
_entity_poly.pdbx_seq_one_letter_code
_entity_poly.pdbx_strand_id
1 'polypeptide(L)'
;MSPNQQTINKIKVDKPFFDFIEKEVCDGLNISAKDFFKSLSKILSELQESNHSLLNKRDKLQSQIDSWHLENKRIDPQTYKKFLENIDYVVKKPDEFTIGVEEVDDEISQISGPQLVVPITNQRFVLNAVNARWGSLFDSLYGTNVIPNKGSMSTSFAHNLQRVNRTAELACDFLDEIAPLKGASYRQITNQVKYKGTLIFNLNDGEVATLINPDQYIGLTEDGNILLKNNDLYIEIVCDQEKSLHKSGIFDVILESAVTTIVDFEDSASTVSDEEKIHAYRNYLGLMKRQLNASFIKGGETITRSLNEDKSYTDIQGHICKLPGTSLTLVRNVGIHMMTSMVTNSDGSPIPEGILDTMVTSLIALHDLKLKMNSKKGSIYIVKPKLHGSEEVKFTMDLFSAVEKALSIKENTLKIGIMDEERRTTLNLKACIYEARNRIIFINTGFLDRTGDEIHTSMMAGAMRCKNLIKEEPWFSAYEENNVSTGLECGLYKKAQIGKGMWAQPDQMRQMLDNKMTHLEAGASCSWVPSPTAATLHATHYHRFNVFKQQKELLSKHQKPNQDDLYVIPFLKLADQLSEEKIIKEINNNAQSILGYVVKWINQGIGCSKVQDINHVGLMADRATLRISSQHMANWLHHKLCTKEQVNKAFQDMAIIVDEQNKHDPNYLPLAPSYDSFAYKASLALVFEGAEQANGYTEDILIRFRRKFLEARN
;
A
#
# COMPACT_ATOMS: atom_id res chain seq x y z
N MET A 1 25.59 24.21 21.35
CA MET A 1 24.27 24.39 20.71
C MET A 1 24.53 24.49 19.22
N SER A 2 23.97 23.61 18.43
CA SER A 2 23.96 23.80 16.97
C SER A 2 23.32 25.16 16.69
N PRO A 3 23.92 26.08 15.91
CA PRO A 3 23.41 27.43 15.69
C PRO A 3 22.09 27.47 14.92
N ASN A 4 21.48 26.34 14.65
CA ASN A 4 20.35 26.17 13.72
C ASN A 4 19.05 25.65 14.37
N GLN A 5 18.94 25.65 15.72
CA GLN A 5 17.74 25.17 16.42
C GLN A 5 17.02 26.26 17.19
N GLN A 6 15.70 26.23 17.15
CA GLN A 6 14.81 27.13 17.92
C GLN A 6 14.16 26.37 19.07
N THR A 7 14.32 26.89 20.29
CA THR A 7 13.66 26.32 21.48
C THR A 7 12.25 26.86 21.63
N ILE A 8 11.27 25.93 21.74
CA ILE A 8 9.85 26.27 21.99
C ILE A 8 9.35 25.36 23.11
N ASN A 9 9.05 25.95 24.25
CA ASN A 9 8.72 25.21 25.49
C ASN A 9 9.82 24.16 25.82
N LYS A 10 9.45 22.86 25.81
CA LYS A 10 10.34 21.75 26.19
C LYS A 10 10.94 21.03 24.97
N ILE A 11 10.86 21.61 23.78
CA ILE A 11 11.39 21.02 22.56
C ILE A 11 12.33 21.97 21.84
N LYS A 12 13.25 21.41 21.04
CA LYS A 12 14.11 22.14 20.11
C LYS A 12 13.72 21.72 18.70
N VAL A 13 13.48 22.67 17.83
CA VAL A 13 13.02 22.47 16.46
C VAL A 13 14.09 22.99 15.51
N ASP A 14 14.43 22.22 14.50
CA ASP A 14 15.37 22.65 13.48
C ASP A 14 14.79 23.81 12.68
N LYS A 15 15.61 24.83 12.43
CA LYS A 15 15.17 26.06 11.80
C LYS A 15 14.57 25.85 10.40
N PRO A 16 15.15 25.06 9.50
CA PRO A 16 14.54 24.77 8.21
C PRO A 16 13.13 24.17 8.33
N PHE A 17 12.92 23.31 9.31
CA PHE A 17 11.61 22.72 9.56
C PHE A 17 10.62 23.72 10.15
N PHE A 18 11.07 24.53 11.10
CA PHE A 18 10.23 25.64 11.63
C PHE A 18 9.80 26.58 10.51
N ASP A 19 10.75 27.01 9.66
CA ASP A 19 10.50 27.92 8.53
C ASP A 19 9.51 27.31 7.52
N PHE A 20 9.60 26.01 7.25
CA PHE A 20 8.64 25.29 6.39
C PHE A 20 7.22 25.32 6.97
N ILE A 21 7.07 25.00 8.25
CA ILE A 21 5.76 25.03 8.92
C ILE A 21 5.21 26.48 8.90
N GLU A 22 6.03 27.48 9.23
CA GLU A 22 5.60 28.87 9.33
C GLU A 22 5.20 29.47 7.98
N LYS A 23 6.05 29.28 6.95
CA LYS A 23 5.94 29.99 5.68
C LYS A 23 5.13 29.28 4.62
N GLU A 24 5.08 27.94 4.68
CA GLU A 24 4.42 27.13 3.64
C GLU A 24 3.15 26.46 4.16
N VAL A 25 3.22 25.80 5.35
CA VAL A 25 2.08 25.03 5.87
C VAL A 25 1.05 25.92 6.52
N CYS A 26 1.46 26.84 7.40
CA CYS A 26 0.54 27.74 8.11
C CYS A 26 -0.05 28.83 7.21
N ASP A 27 0.54 29.07 6.03
CA ASP A 27 0.01 30.03 5.06
C ASP A 27 -1.43 29.67 4.66
N GLY A 28 -2.36 30.59 4.89
CA GLY A 28 -3.79 30.39 4.67
C GLY A 28 -4.52 29.61 5.78
N LEU A 29 -3.85 29.24 6.87
CA LEU A 29 -4.47 28.65 8.08
C LEU A 29 -4.53 29.68 9.22
N ASN A 30 -5.47 29.50 10.16
CA ASN A 30 -5.58 30.34 11.37
C ASN A 30 -4.78 29.74 12.55
N ILE A 31 -3.61 29.18 12.25
CA ILE A 31 -2.71 28.54 13.22
C ILE A 31 -1.31 29.08 12.99
N SER A 32 -0.63 29.58 14.04
CA SER A 32 0.76 29.97 13.95
C SER A 32 1.69 28.78 14.15
N ALA A 33 2.87 28.81 13.50
CA ALA A 33 3.90 27.77 13.74
C ALA A 33 4.28 27.68 15.22
N LYS A 34 4.35 28.81 15.93
CA LYS A 34 4.67 28.84 17.36
C LYS A 34 3.61 28.11 18.19
N ASP A 35 2.33 28.29 17.89
CA ASP A 35 1.24 27.60 18.61
C ASP A 35 1.17 26.12 18.24
N PHE A 36 1.44 25.76 16.99
CA PHE A 36 1.60 24.40 16.55
C PHE A 36 2.70 23.66 17.35
N PHE A 37 3.90 24.21 17.43
CA PHE A 37 5.00 23.58 18.18
C PHE A 37 4.79 23.60 19.71
N LYS A 38 4.08 24.58 20.26
CA LYS A 38 3.65 24.53 21.67
C LYS A 38 2.71 23.35 21.91
N SER A 39 1.76 23.13 21.00
CA SER A 39 0.82 22.02 21.08
C SER A 39 1.53 20.68 20.92
N LEU A 40 2.48 20.57 19.97
CA LEU A 40 3.34 19.37 19.83
C LEU A 40 4.12 19.09 21.12
N SER A 41 4.74 20.12 21.73
CA SER A 41 5.48 19.98 22.99
C SER A 41 4.58 19.46 24.14
N LYS A 42 3.32 19.88 24.16
CA LYS A 42 2.34 19.38 25.13
C LYS A 42 1.99 17.92 24.88
N ILE A 43 1.66 17.56 23.65
CA ILE A 43 1.34 16.17 23.25
C ILE A 43 2.51 15.23 23.57
N LEU A 44 3.74 15.63 23.28
CA LEU A 44 4.94 14.86 23.64
C LEU A 44 5.06 14.67 25.15
N SER A 45 4.81 15.70 25.95
CA SER A 45 4.84 15.60 27.41
C SER A 45 3.76 14.66 27.96
N GLU A 46 2.65 14.47 27.26
CA GLU A 46 1.53 13.61 27.68
C GLU A 46 1.67 12.17 27.16
N LEU A 47 2.23 11.95 25.97
CA LEU A 47 2.16 10.66 25.27
C LEU A 47 3.51 9.96 25.03
N GLN A 48 4.64 10.67 25.10
CA GLN A 48 5.95 10.08 24.76
C GLN A 48 6.32 8.91 25.70
N GLU A 49 6.02 9.03 27.01
CA GLU A 49 6.29 7.97 27.98
C GLU A 49 5.44 6.71 27.69
N SER A 50 4.16 6.93 27.33
CA SER A 50 3.29 5.82 26.91
C SER A 50 3.80 5.14 25.65
N ASN A 51 4.33 5.88 24.68
CA ASN A 51 4.96 5.32 23.50
C ASN A 51 6.16 4.43 23.87
N HIS A 52 7.08 4.92 24.70
CA HIS A 52 8.22 4.13 25.17
C HIS A 52 7.80 2.88 25.95
N SER A 53 6.78 3.00 26.81
CA SER A 53 6.25 1.86 27.58
C SER A 53 5.69 0.77 26.66
N LEU A 54 5.00 1.13 25.57
CA LEU A 54 4.50 0.18 24.58
C LEU A 54 5.62 -0.54 23.83
N LEU A 55 6.70 0.17 23.45
CA LEU A 55 7.86 -0.44 22.83
C LEU A 55 8.58 -1.41 23.80
N ASN A 56 8.79 -1.00 25.04
CA ASN A 56 9.35 -1.87 26.08
C ASN A 56 8.49 -3.12 26.31
N LYS A 57 7.16 -3.00 26.18
CA LYS A 57 6.24 -4.14 26.27
C LYS A 57 6.46 -5.12 25.12
N ARG A 58 6.72 -4.62 23.87
CA ARG A 58 7.06 -5.50 22.73
C ARG A 58 8.29 -6.35 23.05
N ASP A 59 9.37 -5.71 23.50
CA ASP A 59 10.64 -6.37 23.82
C ASP A 59 10.47 -7.40 24.95
N LYS A 60 9.73 -7.05 25.99
CA LYS A 60 9.41 -7.97 27.10
C LYS A 60 8.63 -9.19 26.60
N LEU A 61 7.59 -9.01 25.78
CA LEU A 61 6.79 -10.11 25.25
C LEU A 61 7.62 -11.01 24.32
N GLN A 62 8.47 -10.43 23.46
CA GLN A 62 9.38 -11.22 22.62
C GLN A 62 10.35 -12.05 23.45
N SER A 63 10.98 -11.45 24.49
CA SER A 63 11.88 -12.18 25.40
C SER A 63 11.19 -13.35 26.12
N GLN A 64 9.91 -13.19 26.50
CA GLN A 64 9.13 -14.27 27.12
C GLN A 64 8.83 -15.39 26.11
N ILE A 65 8.49 -15.04 24.88
CA ILE A 65 8.23 -15.99 23.79
C ILE A 65 9.51 -16.77 23.45
N ASP A 66 10.64 -16.07 23.33
CA ASP A 66 11.94 -16.68 23.04
C ASP A 66 12.34 -17.69 24.12
N SER A 67 12.20 -17.31 25.39
CA SER A 67 12.48 -18.20 26.54
C SER A 67 11.60 -19.44 26.50
N TRP A 68 10.29 -19.25 26.25
CA TRP A 68 9.35 -20.36 26.14
C TRP A 68 9.69 -21.32 25.00
N HIS A 69 10.08 -20.80 23.82
CA HIS A 69 10.50 -21.61 22.68
C HIS A 69 11.79 -22.38 22.94
N LEU A 70 12.73 -21.82 23.68
CA LEU A 70 13.97 -22.52 24.04
C LEU A 70 13.71 -23.68 24.98
N GLU A 71 12.72 -23.57 25.87
CA GLU A 71 12.33 -24.62 26.81
C GLU A 71 11.41 -25.68 26.20
N ASN A 72 10.59 -25.32 25.21
CA ASN A 72 9.54 -26.16 24.65
C ASN A 72 9.86 -26.56 23.18
N LYS A 73 10.65 -27.62 22.99
CA LYS A 73 11.08 -28.08 21.66
C LYS A 73 9.98 -28.74 20.83
N ARG A 74 8.85 -29.12 21.42
CA ARG A 74 7.67 -29.61 20.72
C ARG A 74 6.52 -28.66 21.03
N ILE A 75 6.09 -27.94 20.02
CA ILE A 75 5.06 -26.91 20.14
C ILE A 75 3.70 -27.53 19.76
N ASP A 76 2.84 -27.68 20.79
CA ASP A 76 1.43 -27.97 20.60
C ASP A 76 0.66 -26.65 20.51
N PRO A 77 -0.15 -26.39 19.46
CA PRO A 77 -0.84 -25.15 19.27
C PRO A 77 -1.71 -24.70 20.46
N GLN A 78 -2.37 -25.65 21.14
CA GLN A 78 -3.22 -25.34 22.29
C GLN A 78 -2.41 -24.92 23.53
N THR A 79 -1.29 -25.59 23.77
CA THR A 79 -0.37 -25.24 24.87
C THR A 79 0.28 -23.88 24.60
N TYR A 80 0.67 -23.61 23.36
CA TYR A 80 1.24 -22.33 22.95
C TYR A 80 0.25 -21.18 23.07
N LYS A 81 -0.99 -21.39 22.65
CA LYS A 81 -2.08 -20.42 22.81
C LYS A 81 -2.28 -20.04 24.27
N LYS A 82 -2.39 -21.03 25.18
CA LYS A 82 -2.52 -20.78 26.62
C LYS A 82 -1.34 -20.01 27.19
N PHE A 83 -0.12 -20.30 26.74
CA PHE A 83 1.04 -19.53 27.14
C PHE A 83 0.92 -18.05 26.68
N LEU A 84 0.55 -17.80 25.43
CA LEU A 84 0.35 -16.45 24.90
C LEU A 84 -0.78 -15.68 25.61
N GLU A 85 -1.84 -16.36 26.02
CA GLU A 85 -2.90 -15.80 26.85
C GLU A 85 -2.37 -15.43 28.26
N ASN A 86 -1.56 -16.29 28.87
CA ASN A 86 -1.01 -16.06 30.21
C ASN A 86 -0.02 -14.88 30.31
N ILE A 87 0.65 -14.54 29.23
CA ILE A 87 1.58 -13.38 29.17
C ILE A 87 0.91 -12.12 28.63
N ASP A 88 -0.42 -12.10 28.44
CA ASP A 88 -1.17 -11.01 27.82
C ASP A 88 -0.73 -10.64 26.39
N TYR A 89 -0.13 -11.59 25.65
CA TYR A 89 0.10 -11.42 24.22
C TYR A 89 -1.21 -11.52 23.44
N VAL A 90 -2.09 -12.42 23.87
CA VAL A 90 -3.48 -12.52 23.40
C VAL A 90 -4.37 -11.97 24.52
N VAL A 91 -5.15 -10.94 24.21
CA VAL A 91 -6.04 -10.30 25.18
C VAL A 91 -7.46 -10.86 25.12
N LYS A 92 -8.23 -10.63 26.19
CA LYS A 92 -9.64 -11.01 26.22
C LYS A 92 -10.40 -10.30 25.10
N LYS A 93 -11.18 -11.06 24.34
CA LYS A 93 -12.06 -10.49 23.30
C LYS A 93 -13.10 -9.56 23.93
N PRO A 94 -13.35 -8.39 23.33
CA PRO A 94 -14.42 -7.51 23.77
C PRO A 94 -15.79 -8.16 23.53
N ASP A 95 -16.81 -7.67 24.25
CA ASP A 95 -18.20 -8.03 24.00
C ASP A 95 -18.63 -7.69 22.56
N GLU A 96 -19.79 -8.15 22.15
CA GLU A 96 -20.33 -7.85 20.81
C GLU A 96 -20.55 -6.33 20.63
N PHE A 97 -20.08 -5.81 19.50
CA PHE A 97 -20.22 -4.40 19.11
C PHE A 97 -20.27 -4.27 17.60
N THR A 98 -20.67 -3.11 17.14
CA THR A 98 -20.51 -2.68 15.75
C THR A 98 -19.81 -1.34 15.69
N ILE A 99 -19.02 -1.11 14.63
CA ILE A 99 -18.36 0.17 14.42
C ILE A 99 -19.39 1.29 14.22
N GLY A 100 -19.06 2.46 14.81
CA GLY A 100 -19.88 3.67 14.77
C GLY A 100 -19.23 4.82 13.98
N VAL A 101 -18.37 4.50 12.99
CA VAL A 101 -17.71 5.53 12.19
C VAL A 101 -18.71 6.31 11.35
N GLU A 102 -18.55 7.65 11.34
CA GLU A 102 -19.39 8.61 10.63
C GLU A 102 -18.53 9.51 9.74
N GLU A 103 -19.16 10.31 8.87
CA GLU A 103 -18.48 11.27 7.98
C GLU A 103 -17.37 10.60 7.14
N VAL A 104 -17.72 9.49 6.49
CA VAL A 104 -16.81 8.69 5.65
C VAL A 104 -17.20 8.85 4.20
N ASP A 105 -16.22 9.14 3.34
CA ASP A 105 -16.44 9.29 1.89
C ASP A 105 -16.87 7.95 1.25
N ASP A 106 -17.62 8.03 0.16
CA ASP A 106 -18.22 6.87 -0.50
C ASP A 106 -17.16 5.91 -1.04
N GLU A 107 -15.98 6.43 -1.40
CA GLU A 107 -14.80 5.66 -1.82
C GLU A 107 -14.30 4.66 -0.75
N ILE A 108 -14.61 4.92 0.50
CA ILE A 108 -14.29 4.03 1.62
C ILE A 108 -15.45 3.10 1.93
N SER A 109 -16.68 3.63 1.91
CA SER A 109 -17.84 2.94 2.50
C SER A 109 -18.76 2.29 1.47
N GLN A 110 -18.90 2.85 0.28
CA GLN A 110 -19.93 2.45 -0.70
C GLN A 110 -19.34 1.89 -2.00
N ILE A 111 -18.10 2.24 -2.34
CA ILE A 111 -17.45 1.86 -3.59
C ILE A 111 -16.36 0.83 -3.29
N SER A 112 -16.44 -0.34 -3.94
CA SER A 112 -15.35 -1.32 -3.94
C SER A 112 -14.48 -1.12 -5.17
N GLY A 113 -13.14 -1.12 -4.99
CA GLY A 113 -12.24 -0.89 -6.11
C GLY A 113 -10.77 -1.03 -5.74
N PRO A 114 -9.86 -0.94 -6.74
CA PRO A 114 -8.43 -1.00 -6.52
C PRO A 114 -7.93 0.14 -5.62
N GLN A 115 -6.90 -0.14 -4.83
CA GLN A 115 -6.18 0.82 -4.01
C GLN A 115 -4.72 0.86 -4.41
N LEU A 116 -4.19 2.06 -4.69
CA LEU A 116 -2.77 2.29 -4.97
C LEU A 116 -2.01 2.66 -3.69
N VAL A 117 -0.74 2.30 -3.66
CA VAL A 117 0.23 2.79 -2.66
C VAL A 117 1.39 3.42 -3.42
N VAL A 118 1.81 4.61 -3.03
CA VAL A 118 2.84 5.37 -3.73
C VAL A 118 3.75 6.11 -2.74
N PRO A 119 5.09 6.09 -2.92
CA PRO A 119 6.01 6.86 -2.06
C PRO A 119 5.77 8.35 -2.24
N ILE A 120 5.53 9.06 -1.14
CA ILE A 120 5.31 10.52 -1.15
C ILE A 120 6.54 11.30 -1.59
N THR A 121 7.72 10.69 -1.53
CA THR A 121 9.00 11.30 -1.92
C THR A 121 9.14 11.56 -3.42
N ASN A 122 8.30 10.96 -4.27
CA ASN A 122 8.35 11.10 -5.73
C ASN A 122 7.08 11.77 -6.27
N GLN A 123 7.16 13.10 -6.51
CA GLN A 123 6.05 13.92 -7.03
C GLN A 123 5.38 13.34 -8.27
N ARG A 124 6.17 12.88 -9.24
CA ARG A 124 5.62 12.34 -10.50
C ARG A 124 4.85 11.04 -10.25
N PHE A 125 5.33 10.18 -9.35
CA PHE A 125 4.62 8.95 -9.00
C PHE A 125 3.35 9.24 -8.23
N VAL A 126 3.38 10.20 -7.30
CA VAL A 126 2.18 10.66 -6.59
C VAL A 126 1.12 11.16 -7.55
N LEU A 127 1.48 12.07 -8.48
CA LEU A 127 0.56 12.60 -9.49
C LEU A 127 -0.02 11.48 -10.37
N ASN A 128 0.82 10.55 -10.84
CA ASN A 128 0.36 9.44 -11.66
C ASN A 128 -0.61 8.53 -10.89
N ALA A 129 -0.35 8.26 -9.60
CA ALA A 129 -1.20 7.41 -8.79
C ALA A 129 -2.54 8.07 -8.45
N VAL A 130 -2.52 9.34 -8.04
CA VAL A 130 -3.74 10.08 -7.68
C VAL A 130 -4.61 10.35 -8.91
N ASN A 131 -4.02 10.64 -10.07
CA ASN A 131 -4.74 10.80 -11.33
C ASN A 131 -5.22 9.46 -11.93
N ALA A 132 -4.74 8.32 -11.43
CA ALA A 132 -5.19 7.00 -11.87
C ALA A 132 -6.61 6.63 -11.41
N ARG A 133 -7.39 7.59 -10.87
CA ARG A 133 -8.84 7.40 -10.70
C ARG A 133 -9.48 6.96 -12.01
N TRP A 134 -8.99 7.46 -13.13
CA TRP A 134 -9.45 7.13 -14.47
C TRP A 134 -8.30 6.55 -15.29
N GLY A 135 -8.51 5.38 -15.86
CA GLY A 135 -7.47 4.68 -16.62
C GLY A 135 -7.99 4.09 -17.93
N SER A 136 -7.18 4.22 -19.00
CA SER A 136 -7.45 3.62 -20.31
C SER A 136 -7.28 2.10 -20.23
N LEU A 137 -8.34 1.37 -20.55
CA LEU A 137 -8.30 -0.09 -20.69
C LEU A 137 -7.50 -0.49 -21.94
N PHE A 138 -7.61 0.28 -23.01
CA PHE A 138 -6.86 0.04 -24.25
C PHE A 138 -5.35 0.13 -24.00
N ASP A 139 -4.87 1.22 -23.40
CA ASP A 139 -3.45 1.37 -23.07
C ASP A 139 -2.96 0.26 -22.12
N SER A 140 -3.80 -0.11 -21.14
CA SER A 140 -3.46 -1.13 -20.15
C SER A 140 -3.38 -2.53 -20.74
N LEU A 141 -4.25 -2.86 -21.69
CA LEU A 141 -4.20 -4.13 -22.42
C LEU A 141 -3.05 -4.15 -23.43
N TYR A 142 -2.89 -3.07 -24.20
CA TYR A 142 -1.86 -2.96 -25.25
C TYR A 142 -0.44 -2.98 -24.67
N GLY A 143 -0.21 -2.25 -23.57
CA GLY A 143 1.10 -2.04 -22.97
C GLY A 143 1.62 -3.20 -22.12
N THR A 144 0.83 -4.25 -21.86
CA THR A 144 1.16 -5.31 -20.89
C THR A 144 1.20 -6.70 -21.51
N ASN A 145 1.64 -7.68 -20.71
CA ASN A 145 1.67 -9.09 -21.10
C ASN A 145 0.30 -9.79 -21.10
N VAL A 146 -0.79 -9.06 -20.85
CA VAL A 146 -2.17 -9.55 -21.06
C VAL A 146 -2.33 -10.01 -22.51
N ILE A 147 -1.77 -9.24 -23.45
CA ILE A 147 -1.57 -9.67 -24.84
C ILE A 147 -0.09 -10.10 -24.95
N PRO A 148 0.19 -11.37 -25.27
CA PRO A 148 1.56 -11.85 -25.38
C PRO A 148 2.42 -10.99 -26.33
N ASN A 149 3.64 -10.66 -25.90
CA ASN A 149 4.58 -9.87 -26.71
C ASN A 149 5.46 -10.80 -27.58
N LYS A 150 4.83 -11.54 -28.51
CA LYS A 150 5.50 -12.52 -29.37
C LYS A 150 5.00 -12.46 -30.81
N GLY A 151 5.89 -12.71 -31.76
CA GLY A 151 5.55 -12.78 -33.18
C GLY A 151 4.86 -11.50 -33.70
N SER A 152 3.75 -11.67 -34.38
CA SER A 152 2.96 -10.57 -34.94
C SER A 152 2.29 -9.66 -33.89
N MET A 153 2.30 -10.04 -32.61
CA MET A 153 1.76 -9.24 -31.49
C MET A 153 2.83 -8.45 -30.75
N SER A 154 4.06 -8.36 -31.27
CA SER A 154 5.16 -7.64 -30.62
C SER A 154 4.89 -6.13 -30.51
N THR A 155 5.28 -5.54 -29.38
CA THR A 155 5.26 -4.08 -29.15
C THR A 155 6.45 -3.36 -29.77
N SER A 156 7.42 -4.09 -30.34
CA SER A 156 8.62 -3.51 -30.97
C SER A 156 8.34 -2.76 -32.28
N PHE A 157 7.14 -2.90 -32.83
CA PHE A 157 6.70 -2.17 -34.01
C PHE A 157 5.79 -1.02 -33.64
N ALA A 158 6.08 0.19 -34.07
CA ALA A 158 5.18 1.33 -33.96
C ALA A 158 3.84 0.98 -34.63
N HIS A 159 2.71 1.18 -33.91
CA HIS A 159 1.35 0.93 -34.43
C HIS A 159 1.11 -0.50 -34.98
N ASN A 160 1.35 -1.50 -34.12
CA ASN A 160 1.01 -2.88 -34.46
C ASN A 160 -0.52 -3.08 -34.58
N LEU A 161 -1.05 -3.03 -35.81
CA LEU A 161 -2.50 -3.15 -36.07
C LEU A 161 -3.11 -4.45 -35.55
N GLN A 162 -2.39 -5.57 -35.60
CA GLN A 162 -2.90 -6.84 -35.07
C GLN A 162 -3.07 -6.76 -33.54
N ARG A 163 -2.10 -6.14 -32.85
CA ARG A 163 -2.19 -5.95 -31.40
C ARG A 163 -3.28 -4.95 -31.03
N VAL A 164 -3.43 -3.86 -31.79
CA VAL A 164 -4.54 -2.89 -31.61
C VAL A 164 -5.90 -3.57 -31.78
N ASN A 165 -6.09 -4.35 -32.85
CA ASN A 165 -7.34 -5.09 -33.06
C ASN A 165 -7.62 -6.07 -31.91
N ARG A 166 -6.59 -6.80 -31.45
CA ARG A 166 -6.76 -7.70 -30.31
C ARG A 166 -7.12 -6.96 -29.02
N THR A 167 -6.55 -5.77 -28.80
CA THR A 167 -6.90 -4.88 -27.68
C THR A 167 -8.37 -4.49 -27.73
N ALA A 168 -8.83 -4.02 -28.89
CA ALA A 168 -10.23 -3.63 -29.09
C ALA A 168 -11.21 -4.81 -28.90
N GLU A 169 -10.85 -6.01 -29.41
CA GLU A 169 -11.64 -7.22 -29.18
C GLU A 169 -11.80 -7.54 -27.70
N LEU A 170 -10.68 -7.50 -26.92
CA LEU A 170 -10.72 -7.79 -25.49
C LEU A 170 -11.56 -6.75 -24.72
N ALA A 171 -11.51 -5.48 -25.11
CA ALA A 171 -12.33 -4.44 -24.52
C ALA A 171 -13.80 -4.61 -24.89
N CYS A 172 -14.12 -5.01 -26.13
CA CYS A 172 -15.49 -5.34 -26.52
C CYS A 172 -16.02 -6.56 -25.73
N ASP A 173 -15.21 -7.63 -25.57
CA ASP A 173 -15.57 -8.81 -24.79
C ASP A 173 -15.88 -8.43 -23.34
N PHE A 174 -15.08 -7.53 -22.76
CA PHE A 174 -15.31 -7.01 -21.42
C PHE A 174 -16.66 -6.24 -21.34
N LEU A 175 -16.95 -5.36 -22.31
CA LEU A 175 -18.21 -4.63 -22.34
C LEU A 175 -19.42 -5.56 -22.56
N ASP A 176 -19.30 -6.57 -23.43
CA ASP A 176 -20.33 -7.58 -23.66
C ASP A 176 -20.66 -8.38 -22.40
N GLU A 177 -19.66 -8.57 -21.52
CA GLU A 177 -19.84 -9.28 -20.25
C GLU A 177 -20.53 -8.41 -19.18
N ILE A 178 -20.14 -7.13 -19.03
CA ILE A 178 -20.55 -6.32 -17.88
C ILE A 178 -21.69 -5.34 -18.18
N ALA A 179 -21.93 -5.01 -19.44
CA ALA A 179 -22.99 -4.12 -19.92
C ALA A 179 -23.56 -4.61 -21.27
N PRO A 180 -24.10 -5.84 -21.32
CA PRO A 180 -24.46 -6.50 -22.58
C PRO A 180 -25.56 -5.79 -23.37
N LEU A 181 -25.45 -5.85 -24.69
CA LEU A 181 -26.45 -5.38 -25.62
C LEU A 181 -27.50 -6.46 -25.93
N LYS A 182 -28.73 -6.06 -26.22
CA LYS A 182 -29.83 -6.98 -26.60
C LYS A 182 -29.56 -7.56 -28.00
N GLY A 183 -29.15 -8.84 -28.03
CA GLY A 183 -28.96 -9.59 -29.27
C GLY A 183 -27.77 -9.15 -30.12
N ALA A 184 -26.84 -8.35 -29.59
CA ALA A 184 -25.70 -7.84 -30.32
C ALA A 184 -24.44 -7.78 -29.44
N SER A 185 -23.28 -7.57 -30.06
CA SER A 185 -22.00 -7.35 -29.41
C SER A 185 -21.48 -5.95 -29.71
N TYR A 186 -20.68 -5.37 -28.81
CA TYR A 186 -19.96 -4.12 -29.03
C TYR A 186 -19.02 -4.16 -30.26
N ARG A 187 -18.64 -5.36 -30.71
CA ARG A 187 -17.86 -5.54 -31.94
C ARG A 187 -18.62 -5.17 -33.22
N GLN A 188 -19.96 -5.10 -33.14
CA GLN A 188 -20.87 -4.86 -34.28
C GLN A 188 -21.34 -3.41 -34.35
N ILE A 189 -21.08 -2.60 -33.33
CA ILE A 189 -21.54 -1.20 -33.33
C ILE A 189 -20.82 -0.37 -34.38
N THR A 190 -21.49 0.62 -34.94
CA THR A 190 -20.93 1.60 -35.86
C THR A 190 -20.98 3.01 -35.30
N ASN A 191 -22.05 3.35 -34.58
CA ASN A 191 -22.15 4.58 -33.81
C ASN A 191 -23.23 4.43 -32.72
N GLN A 192 -23.41 5.47 -31.92
CA GLN A 192 -24.44 5.56 -30.88
C GLN A 192 -25.28 6.81 -31.03
N VAL A 193 -26.55 6.72 -30.63
CA VAL A 193 -27.50 7.83 -30.65
C VAL A 193 -28.27 7.85 -29.33
N LYS A 194 -28.42 9.04 -28.72
CA LYS A 194 -29.33 9.27 -27.62
C LYS A 194 -30.71 9.62 -28.19
N TYR A 195 -31.72 8.81 -27.89
CA TYR A 195 -33.09 9.09 -28.26
C TYR A 195 -34.02 9.03 -27.04
N LYS A 196 -34.68 10.16 -26.72
CA LYS A 196 -35.61 10.28 -25.57
C LYS A 196 -35.07 9.69 -24.26
N GLY A 197 -33.78 9.94 -23.92
CA GLY A 197 -33.17 9.41 -22.72
C GLY A 197 -32.66 7.98 -22.80
N THR A 198 -32.91 7.26 -23.89
CA THR A 198 -32.41 5.89 -24.13
C THR A 198 -31.18 5.93 -25.02
N LEU A 199 -30.18 5.14 -24.66
CA LEU A 199 -28.95 4.92 -25.47
C LEU A 199 -29.26 3.84 -26.53
N ILE A 200 -29.08 4.17 -27.80
CA ILE A 200 -29.25 3.27 -28.93
C ILE A 200 -27.89 3.12 -29.65
N PHE A 201 -27.53 1.90 -29.96
CA PHE A 201 -26.35 1.57 -30.76
C PHE A 201 -26.81 1.14 -32.16
N ASN A 202 -26.30 1.78 -33.20
CA ASN A 202 -26.48 1.33 -34.59
C ASN A 202 -25.44 0.23 -34.89
N LEU A 203 -25.89 -0.82 -35.54
CA LEU A 203 -25.07 -1.98 -35.87
C LEU A 203 -24.62 -1.97 -37.34
N ASN A 204 -23.61 -2.75 -37.66
CA ASN A 204 -23.02 -2.83 -39.01
C ASN A 204 -23.90 -3.55 -40.04
N ASP A 205 -24.95 -4.23 -39.62
CA ASP A 205 -25.99 -4.85 -40.44
C ASP A 205 -27.21 -3.94 -40.67
N GLY A 206 -27.19 -2.72 -40.10
CA GLY A 206 -28.29 -1.75 -40.21
C GLY A 206 -29.35 -1.88 -39.11
N GLU A 207 -29.24 -2.88 -38.24
CA GLU A 207 -30.09 -3.05 -37.09
C GLU A 207 -29.67 -2.13 -35.92
N VAL A 208 -30.46 -2.12 -34.86
CA VAL A 208 -30.18 -1.33 -33.64
C VAL A 208 -30.20 -2.21 -32.41
N ALA A 209 -29.37 -1.88 -31.43
CA ALA A 209 -29.33 -2.54 -30.13
C ALA A 209 -29.44 -1.53 -28.99
N THR A 210 -29.89 -2.00 -27.83
CA THR A 210 -29.92 -1.24 -26.57
C THR A 210 -29.29 -2.08 -25.47
N LEU A 211 -28.92 -1.46 -24.36
CA LEU A 211 -28.47 -2.19 -23.17
C LEU A 211 -29.56 -3.17 -22.70
N ILE A 212 -29.15 -4.37 -22.23
CA ILE A 212 -30.07 -5.29 -21.53
C ILE A 212 -30.55 -4.65 -20.24
N ASN A 213 -29.66 -4.00 -19.49
CA ASN A 213 -29.98 -3.20 -18.31
C ASN A 213 -29.86 -1.71 -18.64
N PRO A 214 -30.93 -1.00 -18.97
CA PRO A 214 -30.87 0.41 -19.32
C PRO A 214 -30.44 1.33 -18.18
N ASP A 215 -30.59 0.90 -16.91
CA ASP A 215 -30.17 1.69 -15.73
C ASP A 215 -28.65 1.85 -15.62
N GLN A 216 -27.89 1.07 -16.38
CA GLN A 216 -26.42 1.26 -16.47
C GLN A 216 -26.04 2.54 -17.23
N TYR A 217 -26.91 3.08 -18.10
CA TYR A 217 -26.64 4.33 -18.81
C TYR A 217 -26.89 5.53 -17.91
N ILE A 218 -25.84 6.28 -17.59
CA ILE A 218 -25.87 7.42 -16.67
C ILE A 218 -26.00 8.74 -17.42
N GLY A 219 -25.37 8.88 -18.59
CA GLY A 219 -25.37 10.11 -19.35
C GLY A 219 -24.22 10.19 -20.35
N LEU A 220 -23.89 11.41 -20.74
CA LEU A 220 -22.80 11.73 -21.67
C LEU A 220 -21.79 12.69 -21.00
N THR A 221 -20.50 12.47 -21.24
CA THR A 221 -19.45 13.43 -20.87
C THR A 221 -19.56 14.71 -21.72
N GLU A 222 -18.81 15.76 -21.37
CA GLU A 222 -18.74 17.00 -22.17
C GLU A 222 -18.28 16.75 -23.62
N ASP A 223 -17.41 15.76 -23.80
CA ASP A 223 -16.91 15.33 -25.13
C ASP A 223 -17.90 14.43 -25.88
N GLY A 224 -19.07 14.15 -25.30
CA GLY A 224 -20.09 13.29 -25.89
C GLY A 224 -19.84 11.78 -25.74
N ASN A 225 -18.88 11.37 -24.92
CA ASN A 225 -18.61 9.97 -24.65
C ASN A 225 -19.72 9.36 -23.76
N ILE A 226 -20.01 8.07 -23.95
CA ILE A 226 -21.03 7.35 -23.20
C ILE A 226 -20.52 7.07 -21.78
N LEU A 227 -21.31 7.44 -20.77
CA LEU A 227 -21.02 7.11 -19.38
C LEU A 227 -21.96 6.02 -18.87
N LEU A 228 -21.39 4.89 -18.47
CA LEU A 228 -22.09 3.77 -17.85
C LEU A 228 -21.69 3.63 -16.37
N LYS A 229 -22.54 2.96 -15.58
CA LYS A 229 -22.24 2.57 -14.20
C LYS A 229 -22.51 1.08 -13.98
N ASN A 230 -21.57 0.37 -13.35
CA ASN A 230 -21.72 -1.05 -13.02
C ASN A 230 -20.99 -1.36 -11.70
N ASN A 231 -21.67 -2.02 -10.76
CA ASN A 231 -21.15 -2.31 -9.41
C ASN A 231 -20.56 -1.06 -8.70
N ASP A 232 -21.26 0.07 -8.83
CA ASP A 232 -20.91 1.38 -8.28
C ASP A 232 -19.67 2.06 -8.89
N LEU A 233 -19.01 1.46 -9.88
CA LEU A 233 -17.91 2.04 -10.66
C LEU A 233 -18.39 2.54 -12.02
N TYR A 234 -17.75 3.58 -12.53
CA TYR A 234 -18.08 4.19 -13.81
C TYR A 234 -17.19 3.68 -14.95
N ILE A 235 -17.79 3.67 -16.16
CA ILE A 235 -17.12 3.30 -17.41
C ILE A 235 -17.44 4.37 -18.42
N GLU A 236 -16.41 4.94 -19.06
CA GLU A 236 -16.57 5.86 -20.17
C GLU A 236 -16.18 5.17 -21.47
N ILE A 237 -17.12 5.05 -22.41
CA ILE A 237 -16.87 4.51 -23.76
C ILE A 237 -16.60 5.68 -24.68
N VAL A 238 -15.38 5.77 -25.20
CA VAL A 238 -14.95 6.79 -26.14
C VAL A 238 -15.15 6.24 -27.55
N CYS A 239 -16.09 6.82 -28.30
CA CYS A 239 -16.35 6.46 -29.69
C CYS A 239 -15.82 7.56 -30.60
N ASP A 240 -14.92 7.19 -31.51
CA ASP A 240 -14.37 8.08 -32.53
C ASP A 240 -14.05 7.27 -33.80
N GLN A 241 -14.92 7.36 -34.79
CA GLN A 241 -14.83 6.59 -36.04
C GLN A 241 -13.61 6.98 -36.89
N GLU A 242 -13.12 8.22 -36.75
CA GLU A 242 -11.99 8.70 -37.54
C GLU A 242 -10.65 8.24 -36.94
N LYS A 243 -10.58 8.17 -35.60
CA LYS A 243 -9.36 7.78 -34.89
C LYS A 243 -9.29 6.29 -34.56
N SER A 244 -10.43 5.63 -34.41
CA SER A 244 -10.45 4.20 -34.12
C SER A 244 -9.88 3.38 -35.26
N LEU A 245 -8.93 2.51 -34.96
CA LEU A 245 -8.38 1.54 -35.92
C LEU A 245 -9.20 0.24 -35.97
N HIS A 246 -10.21 0.10 -35.12
CA HIS A 246 -11.10 -1.05 -35.07
C HIS A 246 -12.46 -0.69 -35.65
N LYS A 247 -13.08 -1.63 -36.37
CA LYS A 247 -14.37 -1.45 -37.10
C LYS A 247 -15.55 -1.05 -36.21
N SER A 248 -15.50 -1.29 -34.89
CA SER A 248 -16.55 -0.88 -33.94
C SER A 248 -16.58 0.62 -33.70
N GLY A 249 -15.58 1.39 -34.14
CA GLY A 249 -15.48 2.80 -33.82
C GLY A 249 -15.17 3.13 -32.37
N ILE A 250 -15.03 2.13 -31.48
CA ILE A 250 -14.57 2.35 -30.11
C ILE A 250 -13.08 2.69 -30.15
N PHE A 251 -12.77 3.90 -29.69
CA PHE A 251 -11.39 4.39 -29.64
C PHE A 251 -10.73 4.03 -28.32
N ASP A 252 -11.47 4.10 -27.20
CA ASP A 252 -11.00 3.67 -25.89
C ASP A 252 -12.17 3.30 -24.96
N VAL A 253 -11.86 2.58 -23.90
CA VAL A 253 -12.72 2.34 -22.74
C VAL A 253 -11.98 2.81 -21.50
N ILE A 254 -12.47 3.88 -20.88
CA ILE A 254 -11.86 4.46 -19.68
C ILE A 254 -12.61 3.95 -18.45
N LEU A 255 -11.90 3.31 -17.55
CA LEU A 255 -12.47 2.78 -16.32
C LEU A 255 -12.18 3.70 -15.13
N GLU A 256 -13.15 3.86 -14.25
CA GLU A 256 -12.89 4.28 -12.90
C GLU A 256 -12.05 3.19 -12.22
N SER A 257 -10.81 3.52 -11.85
CA SER A 257 -9.76 2.54 -11.56
C SER A 257 -9.28 2.65 -10.12
N ALA A 258 -8.28 3.50 -9.83
CA ALA A 258 -7.80 3.69 -8.48
C ALA A 258 -8.80 4.52 -7.66
N VAL A 259 -9.72 3.85 -6.97
CA VAL A 259 -10.75 4.52 -6.14
C VAL A 259 -10.08 5.27 -4.99
N THR A 260 -9.08 4.65 -4.36
CA THR A 260 -8.29 5.24 -3.28
C THR A 260 -6.79 5.11 -3.56
N THR A 261 -6.01 6.05 -3.03
CA THR A 261 -4.54 6.05 -3.11
C THR A 261 -3.95 6.36 -1.73
N ILE A 262 -3.05 5.52 -1.26
CA ILE A 262 -2.27 5.76 -0.05
C ILE A 262 -0.96 6.43 -0.47
N VAL A 263 -0.73 7.68 -0.03
CA VAL A 263 0.59 8.33 -0.12
C VAL A 263 1.39 7.95 1.12
N ASP A 264 2.56 7.39 0.89
CA ASP A 264 3.26 6.62 1.90
C ASP A 264 4.52 7.32 2.41
N PHE A 265 4.57 7.58 3.73
CA PHE A 265 5.75 8.05 4.44
C PHE A 265 6.56 6.92 5.08
N GLU A 266 6.08 5.69 4.97
CA GLU A 266 6.60 4.52 5.68
C GLU A 266 7.42 3.61 4.75
N ASP A 267 7.04 2.36 4.49
CA ASP A 267 7.88 1.33 3.86
C ASP A 267 8.39 1.65 2.46
N SER A 268 7.64 2.42 1.68
CA SER A 268 8.08 2.84 0.34
C SER A 268 8.90 4.13 0.32
N ALA A 269 9.08 4.79 1.46
CA ALA A 269 9.87 6.02 1.60
C ALA A 269 11.25 5.73 2.22
N SER A 270 12.24 6.57 1.90
CA SER A 270 13.63 6.43 2.39
C SER A 270 14.15 7.75 2.97
N THR A 271 13.33 8.45 3.74
CA THR A 271 13.70 9.71 4.37
C THR A 271 14.58 9.48 5.60
N VAL A 272 15.83 9.96 5.57
CA VAL A 272 16.80 9.84 6.68
C VAL A 272 17.35 11.17 7.17
N SER A 273 17.10 12.25 6.41
CA SER A 273 17.49 13.62 6.76
C SER A 273 16.25 14.51 6.89
N ASP A 274 16.42 15.65 7.58
CA ASP A 274 15.36 16.66 7.74
C ASP A 274 14.93 17.25 6.40
N GLU A 275 15.87 17.45 5.48
CA GLU A 275 15.59 17.95 4.13
C GLU A 275 14.72 16.98 3.34
N GLU A 276 15.05 15.67 3.35
CA GLU A 276 14.25 14.63 2.69
C GLU A 276 12.84 14.56 3.30
N LYS A 277 12.72 14.67 4.62
CA LYS A 277 11.41 14.64 5.31
C LYS A 277 10.58 15.89 5.02
N ILE A 278 11.19 17.09 5.03
CA ILE A 278 10.53 18.34 4.63
C ILE A 278 10.06 18.25 3.18
N HIS A 279 10.87 17.68 2.28
CA HIS A 279 10.47 17.47 0.88
C HIS A 279 9.22 16.58 0.79
N ALA A 280 9.17 15.48 1.54
CA ALA A 280 8.01 14.60 1.60
C ALA A 280 6.76 15.33 2.12
N TYR A 281 6.87 16.10 3.20
CA TYR A 281 5.77 16.94 3.70
C TYR A 281 5.33 18.00 2.69
N ARG A 282 6.28 18.61 1.96
CA ARG A 282 5.97 19.62 0.91
C ARG A 282 5.19 18.98 -0.25
N ASN A 283 5.49 17.76 -0.64
CA ASN A 283 4.71 17.03 -1.65
C ASN A 283 3.28 16.77 -1.16
N TYR A 284 3.12 16.39 0.10
CA TYR A 284 1.79 16.20 0.68
C TYR A 284 1.01 17.53 0.81
N LEU A 285 1.69 18.62 1.16
CA LEU A 285 1.11 19.95 1.18
C LEU A 285 0.61 20.37 -0.21
N GLY A 286 1.43 20.17 -1.23
CA GLY A 286 1.05 20.44 -2.63
C GLY A 286 -0.17 19.64 -3.07
N LEU A 287 -0.28 18.39 -2.61
CA LEU A 287 -1.43 17.54 -2.87
C LEU A 287 -2.70 18.07 -2.19
N MET A 288 -2.63 18.41 -0.89
CA MET A 288 -3.78 18.90 -0.12
C MET A 288 -4.21 20.31 -0.52
N LYS A 289 -3.29 21.14 -1.02
CA LYS A 289 -3.59 22.45 -1.62
C LYS A 289 -4.01 22.37 -3.09
N ARG A 290 -4.04 21.21 -3.72
CA ARG A 290 -4.28 21.01 -5.18
C ARG A 290 -3.24 21.75 -6.05
N GLN A 291 -2.04 21.93 -5.57
CA GLN A 291 -0.95 22.67 -6.23
C GLN A 291 0.22 21.76 -6.65
N LEU A 292 0.15 20.46 -6.36
CA LEU A 292 1.20 19.53 -6.75
C LEU A 292 1.29 19.46 -8.27
N ASN A 293 2.50 19.66 -8.80
CA ASN A 293 2.80 19.51 -10.22
C ASN A 293 4.20 18.94 -10.41
N ALA A 294 4.44 18.30 -11.56
CA ALA A 294 5.74 17.77 -11.90
C ALA A 294 6.02 17.98 -13.38
N SER A 295 7.20 18.54 -13.70
CA SER A 295 7.66 18.72 -15.06
C SER A 295 8.73 17.68 -15.42
N PHE A 296 8.66 17.13 -16.63
CA PHE A 296 9.64 16.16 -17.14
C PHE A 296 9.74 16.27 -18.65
N ILE A 297 10.87 15.83 -19.20
CA ILE A 297 11.11 15.84 -20.65
C ILE A 297 10.59 14.53 -21.26
N LYS A 298 9.74 14.62 -22.29
CA LYS A 298 9.27 13.50 -23.10
C LYS A 298 9.30 13.89 -24.57
N GLY A 299 10.03 13.12 -25.39
CA GLY A 299 10.16 13.42 -26.82
C GLY A 299 10.83 14.76 -27.15
N GLY A 300 11.64 15.31 -26.23
CA GLY A 300 12.31 16.63 -26.40
C GLY A 300 11.47 17.82 -25.92
N GLU A 301 10.22 17.60 -25.50
CA GLU A 301 9.34 18.64 -24.98
C GLU A 301 9.19 18.53 -23.45
N THR A 302 9.10 19.68 -22.78
CA THR A 302 8.79 19.73 -21.34
C THR A 302 7.29 19.60 -21.13
N ILE A 303 6.89 18.48 -20.50
CA ILE A 303 5.50 18.23 -20.12
C ILE A 303 5.35 18.51 -18.62
N THR A 304 4.40 19.37 -18.28
CA THR A 304 4.00 19.58 -16.87
C THR A 304 2.69 18.85 -16.60
N ARG A 305 2.69 18.00 -15.60
CA ARG A 305 1.50 17.32 -15.07
C ARG A 305 1.05 17.96 -13.78
N SER A 306 -0.27 18.09 -13.63
CA SER A 306 -0.96 18.55 -12.42
C SER A 306 -2.02 17.52 -12.02
N LEU A 307 -2.72 17.78 -10.93
CA LEU A 307 -3.89 16.99 -10.52
C LEU A 307 -5.04 17.21 -11.51
N ASN A 308 -5.71 16.12 -11.88
CA ASN A 308 -6.87 16.19 -12.75
C ASN A 308 -8.02 16.95 -12.07
N GLU A 309 -8.75 17.73 -12.88
CA GLU A 309 -10.01 18.34 -12.47
C GLU A 309 -11.13 17.30 -12.46
N ASP A 310 -12.22 17.59 -11.72
CA ASP A 310 -13.42 16.76 -11.72
C ASP A 310 -14.02 16.69 -13.12
N LYS A 311 -14.45 15.49 -13.54
CA LYS A 311 -15.09 15.25 -14.83
C LYS A 311 -16.56 15.71 -14.80
N SER A 312 -16.96 16.55 -15.74
CA SER A 312 -18.35 16.94 -15.91
C SER A 312 -19.06 15.98 -16.87
N TYR A 313 -20.33 15.72 -16.60
CA TYR A 313 -21.21 14.99 -17.50
C TYR A 313 -22.66 15.49 -17.40
N THR A 314 -23.43 15.25 -18.45
CA THR A 314 -24.87 15.53 -18.46
C THR A 314 -25.62 14.21 -18.22
N ASP A 315 -26.41 14.15 -17.15
CA ASP A 315 -27.18 12.97 -16.81
C ASP A 315 -28.35 12.73 -17.79
N ILE A 316 -29.10 11.64 -17.57
CA ILE A 316 -30.23 11.27 -18.43
C ILE A 316 -31.41 12.30 -18.36
N GLN A 317 -31.48 13.09 -17.28
CA GLN A 317 -32.47 14.17 -17.08
C GLN A 317 -31.99 15.51 -17.66
N GLY A 318 -30.73 15.64 -18.05
CA GLY A 318 -30.14 16.87 -18.59
C GLY A 318 -29.46 17.75 -17.54
N HIS A 319 -29.24 17.27 -16.30
CA HIS A 319 -28.52 17.99 -15.28
C HIS A 319 -27.02 17.81 -15.47
N ILE A 320 -26.25 18.86 -15.19
CA ILE A 320 -24.78 18.80 -15.17
C ILE A 320 -24.34 18.27 -13.81
N CYS A 321 -23.64 17.14 -13.85
CA CYS A 321 -23.10 16.45 -12.69
C CYS A 321 -21.56 16.39 -12.78
N LYS A 322 -20.89 16.10 -11.65
CA LYS A 322 -19.42 15.96 -11.60
C LYS A 322 -19.01 14.65 -10.97
N LEU A 323 -17.96 14.04 -11.50
CA LEU A 323 -17.25 12.89 -10.94
C LEU A 323 -15.85 13.29 -10.52
N PRO A 324 -15.32 12.74 -9.41
CA PRO A 324 -13.96 13.05 -8.97
C PRO A 324 -12.94 12.74 -10.07
N GLY A 325 -12.07 13.72 -10.37
CA GLY A 325 -10.97 13.53 -11.33
C GLY A 325 -9.78 12.78 -10.74
N THR A 326 -9.70 12.74 -9.40
CA THR A 326 -8.61 12.11 -8.64
C THR A 326 -9.12 11.06 -7.67
N SER A 327 -8.28 10.09 -7.32
CA SER A 327 -8.58 9.12 -6.25
C SER A 327 -8.64 9.82 -4.89
N LEU A 328 -9.47 9.29 -3.98
CA LEU A 328 -9.43 9.71 -2.58
C LEU A 328 -8.07 9.34 -1.98
N THR A 329 -7.39 10.34 -1.43
CA THR A 329 -6.03 10.17 -0.89
C THR A 329 -6.07 9.92 0.62
N LEU A 330 -5.41 8.84 1.04
CA LEU A 330 -5.08 8.53 2.42
C LEU A 330 -3.57 8.73 2.61
N VAL A 331 -3.12 9.05 3.82
CA VAL A 331 -1.69 9.14 4.16
C VAL A 331 -1.29 8.03 5.11
N ARG A 332 -0.22 7.28 4.79
CA ARG A 332 0.38 6.32 5.73
C ARG A 332 1.54 7.00 6.43
N ASN A 333 1.35 7.28 7.73
CA ASN A 333 2.39 7.80 8.62
C ASN A 333 3.31 6.66 9.05
N VAL A 334 4.47 6.98 9.65
CA VAL A 334 5.36 5.95 10.20
C VAL A 334 4.80 5.28 11.45
N GLY A 335 5.33 4.09 11.77
CA GLY A 335 4.98 3.34 12.98
C GLY A 335 5.45 4.02 14.27
N ILE A 336 4.95 3.55 15.41
CA ILE A 336 5.26 4.13 16.73
C ILE A 336 6.71 3.89 17.19
N HIS A 337 7.43 2.95 16.53
CA HIS A 337 8.82 2.62 16.83
C HIS A 337 9.82 3.60 16.22
N MET A 338 9.41 4.42 15.25
CA MET A 338 10.29 5.36 14.57
C MET A 338 10.58 6.58 15.42
N MET A 339 11.84 7.01 15.41
CA MET A 339 12.33 8.19 16.12
C MET A 339 12.95 9.20 15.16
N THR A 340 12.78 10.50 15.46
CA THR A 340 13.35 11.59 14.66
C THR A 340 14.12 12.59 15.52
N SER A 341 15.17 13.17 14.95
CA SER A 341 15.96 14.28 15.52
C SER A 341 15.61 15.64 14.93
N MET A 342 14.72 15.71 13.94
CA MET A 342 14.20 16.96 13.35
C MET A 342 13.57 17.89 14.41
N VAL A 343 12.96 17.27 15.42
CA VAL A 343 12.53 17.88 16.67
C VAL A 343 13.11 17.03 17.80
N THR A 344 13.68 17.67 18.81
CA THR A 344 14.25 16.97 19.97
C THR A 344 13.65 17.50 21.27
N ASN A 345 13.72 16.69 22.31
CA ASN A 345 13.45 17.14 23.67
C ASN A 345 14.47 18.20 24.11
N SER A 346 14.23 18.86 25.25
CA SER A 346 15.13 19.88 25.79
C SER A 346 16.55 19.37 26.10
N ASP A 347 16.67 18.07 26.43
CA ASP A 347 17.96 17.39 26.67
C ASP A 347 18.68 16.96 25.37
N GLY A 348 18.06 17.13 24.21
CA GLY A 348 18.58 16.74 22.91
C GLY A 348 18.22 15.31 22.47
N SER A 349 17.46 14.57 23.27
CA SER A 349 16.98 13.25 22.87
C SER A 349 15.93 13.34 21.75
N PRO A 350 15.92 12.36 20.81
CA PRO A 350 14.93 12.33 19.73
C PRO A 350 13.50 12.12 20.25
N ILE A 351 12.52 12.45 19.43
CA ILE A 351 11.09 12.26 19.72
C ILE A 351 10.49 11.15 18.85
N PRO A 352 9.36 10.52 19.25
CA PRO A 352 8.62 9.60 18.40
C PRO A 352 8.15 10.27 17.11
N GLU A 353 8.67 9.79 15.98
CA GLU A 353 8.36 10.34 14.65
C GLU A 353 6.88 10.19 14.29
N GLY A 354 6.24 9.10 14.74
CA GLY A 354 4.82 8.87 14.50
C GLY A 354 3.90 9.91 15.14
N ILE A 355 4.32 10.54 16.26
CA ILE A 355 3.61 11.69 16.88
C ILE A 355 3.78 12.92 15.99
N LEU A 356 5.02 13.21 15.54
CA LEU A 356 5.32 14.33 14.65
C LEU A 356 4.55 14.20 13.34
N ASP A 357 4.61 13.04 12.69
CA ASP A 357 3.89 12.77 11.44
C ASP A 357 2.39 13.03 11.59
N THR A 358 1.78 12.52 12.65
CA THR A 358 0.33 12.72 12.87
C THR A 358 0.00 14.22 13.00
N MET A 359 0.80 14.97 13.75
CA MET A 359 0.60 16.42 13.89
C MET A 359 0.76 17.19 12.57
N VAL A 360 1.84 16.90 11.82
CA VAL A 360 2.18 17.63 10.59
C VAL A 360 1.23 17.28 9.46
N THR A 361 0.96 15.99 9.24
CA THR A 361 0.05 15.56 8.17
C THR A 361 -1.38 16.03 8.43
N SER A 362 -1.81 16.07 9.69
CA SER A 362 -3.12 16.63 10.05
C SER A 362 -3.18 18.14 9.85
N LEU A 363 -2.13 18.89 10.23
CA LEU A 363 -2.06 20.33 9.96
C LEU A 363 -2.12 20.64 8.45
N ILE A 364 -1.37 19.88 7.65
CA ILE A 364 -1.39 20.00 6.19
C ILE A 364 -2.79 19.71 5.63
N ALA A 365 -3.44 18.68 6.12
CA ALA A 365 -4.76 18.27 5.65
C ALA A 365 -5.88 19.28 5.98
N LEU A 366 -5.65 20.26 6.89
CA LEU A 366 -6.58 21.36 7.12
C LEU A 366 -6.86 22.17 5.85
N HIS A 367 -5.91 22.22 4.91
CA HIS A 367 -6.14 22.86 3.62
C HIS A 367 -7.25 22.16 2.83
N ASP A 368 -7.25 20.81 2.82
CA ASP A 368 -8.31 20.07 2.15
C ASP A 368 -9.64 20.16 2.89
N LEU A 369 -9.65 20.20 4.22
CA LEU A 369 -10.90 20.41 4.99
C LEU A 369 -11.62 21.71 4.60
N LYS A 370 -10.87 22.73 4.14
CA LYS A 370 -11.44 23.96 3.59
C LYS A 370 -11.89 23.81 2.15
N LEU A 371 -11.08 23.15 1.32
CA LEU A 371 -11.32 23.00 -0.11
C LEU A 371 -12.37 21.91 -0.42
N LYS A 372 -12.44 20.85 0.40
CA LYS A 372 -13.26 19.66 0.21
C LYS A 372 -13.08 19.00 -1.15
N MET A 373 -11.85 18.98 -1.63
CA MET A 373 -11.51 18.39 -2.93
C MET A 373 -11.04 16.96 -2.83
N ASN A 374 -10.32 16.60 -1.74
CA ASN A 374 -9.98 15.23 -1.42
C ASN A 374 -11.13 14.55 -0.67
N SER A 375 -11.43 14.97 0.55
CA SER A 375 -12.56 14.45 1.33
C SER A 375 -13.77 15.36 1.22
N LYS A 376 -14.83 14.89 0.58
CA LYS A 376 -16.11 15.62 0.50
C LYS A 376 -16.84 15.64 1.84
N LYS A 377 -16.61 14.62 2.68
CA LYS A 377 -17.19 14.48 4.04
C LYS A 377 -16.40 15.25 5.10
N GLY A 378 -15.21 15.75 4.78
CA GLY A 378 -14.38 16.51 5.71
C GLY A 378 -13.67 15.65 6.75
N SER A 379 -13.19 14.50 6.34
CA SER A 379 -12.36 13.60 7.15
C SER A 379 -10.90 13.60 6.69
N ILE A 380 -9.99 13.27 7.61
CA ILE A 380 -8.56 13.07 7.34
C ILE A 380 -8.25 11.60 7.56
N TYR A 381 -7.78 10.91 6.52
CA TYR A 381 -7.58 9.47 6.51
C TYR A 381 -6.12 9.13 6.73
N ILE A 382 -5.79 8.53 7.90
CA ILE A 382 -4.43 8.16 8.29
C ILE A 382 -4.32 6.65 8.41
N VAL A 383 -3.41 6.05 7.65
CA VAL A 383 -3.04 4.64 7.80
C VAL A 383 -1.94 4.53 8.84
N LYS A 384 -2.10 3.65 9.82
CA LYS A 384 -1.09 3.37 10.85
C LYS A 384 -0.55 1.95 10.66
N PRO A 385 0.75 1.85 10.27
CA PRO A 385 1.42 0.58 10.08
C PRO A 385 1.97 0.03 11.38
N LYS A 386 2.30 -1.27 11.38
CA LYS A 386 3.13 -1.93 12.38
C LYS A 386 2.66 -1.74 13.82
N LEU A 387 1.33 -1.75 14.03
CA LEU A 387 0.72 -1.74 15.37
C LEU A 387 0.70 -3.17 15.94
N HIS A 388 1.15 -3.34 17.17
CA HIS A 388 1.15 -4.61 17.90
C HIS A 388 0.04 -4.65 18.96
N GLY A 389 -1.19 -5.00 18.52
CA GLY A 389 -2.33 -5.23 19.39
C GLY A 389 -3.11 -3.98 19.77
N SER A 390 -4.16 -4.20 20.60
CA SER A 390 -5.18 -3.20 20.89
C SER A 390 -4.69 -2.01 21.72
N GLU A 391 -3.68 -2.20 22.57
CA GLU A 391 -3.14 -1.10 23.38
C GLU A 391 -2.45 -0.02 22.51
N GLU A 392 -1.76 -0.44 21.44
CA GLU A 392 -1.12 0.49 20.50
C GLU A 392 -2.16 1.17 19.61
N VAL A 393 -3.25 0.48 19.28
CA VAL A 393 -4.40 1.11 18.62
C VAL A 393 -5.02 2.15 19.55
N LYS A 394 -5.24 1.82 20.82
CA LYS A 394 -5.75 2.76 21.83
C LYS A 394 -4.85 3.99 21.95
N PHE A 395 -3.54 3.81 22.08
CA PHE A 395 -2.56 4.91 22.08
C PHE A 395 -2.71 5.80 20.83
N THR A 396 -2.94 5.21 19.67
CA THR A 396 -3.16 5.96 18.43
C THR A 396 -4.46 6.76 18.48
N MET A 397 -5.53 6.23 19.09
CA MET A 397 -6.80 6.96 19.31
C MET A 397 -6.62 8.13 20.28
N ASP A 398 -5.86 7.93 21.35
CA ASP A 398 -5.53 8.99 22.29
C ASP A 398 -4.70 10.10 21.62
N LEU A 399 -3.73 9.72 20.76
CA LEU A 399 -2.96 10.66 19.93
C LEU A 399 -3.87 11.44 18.96
N PHE A 400 -4.77 10.78 18.24
CA PHE A 400 -5.68 11.45 17.32
C PHE A 400 -6.57 12.46 18.04
N SER A 401 -7.11 12.10 19.21
CA SER A 401 -7.92 13.00 20.03
C SER A 401 -7.12 14.22 20.53
N ALA A 402 -5.85 14.01 20.89
CA ALA A 402 -4.96 15.10 21.30
C ALA A 402 -4.63 16.04 20.13
N VAL A 403 -4.41 15.50 18.92
CA VAL A 403 -4.14 16.26 17.70
C VAL A 403 -5.38 17.06 17.28
N GLU A 404 -6.56 16.46 17.27
CA GLU A 404 -7.82 17.16 16.96
C GLU A 404 -8.05 18.35 17.88
N LYS A 405 -7.83 18.16 19.19
CA LYS A 405 -7.92 19.23 20.16
C LYS A 405 -6.88 20.32 19.91
N ALA A 406 -5.64 19.94 19.59
CA ALA A 406 -4.56 20.88 19.32
C ALA A 406 -4.82 21.75 18.08
N LEU A 407 -5.41 21.16 17.04
CA LEU A 407 -5.75 21.81 15.78
C LEU A 407 -7.16 22.44 15.78
N SER A 408 -7.91 22.32 16.88
CA SER A 408 -9.29 22.83 17.02
C SER A 408 -10.24 22.32 15.93
N ILE A 409 -10.13 21.06 15.57
CA ILE A 409 -11.03 20.39 14.64
C ILE A 409 -12.00 19.45 15.40
N LYS A 410 -13.11 19.11 14.72
CA LYS A 410 -14.17 18.25 15.29
C LYS A 410 -13.59 16.91 15.73
N GLU A 411 -14.06 16.38 16.85
CA GLU A 411 -13.73 15.02 17.28
C GLU A 411 -14.11 13.99 16.21
N ASN A 412 -13.28 12.95 16.08
CA ASN A 412 -13.40 11.91 15.05
C ASN A 412 -13.24 12.39 13.59
N THR A 413 -12.65 13.56 13.35
CA THR A 413 -12.22 13.99 12.02
C THR A 413 -11.06 13.13 11.50
N LEU A 414 -10.10 12.77 12.39
CA LEU A 414 -9.03 11.86 12.05
C LEU A 414 -9.56 10.42 12.05
N LYS A 415 -9.43 9.77 10.90
CA LYS A 415 -9.83 8.36 10.69
C LYS A 415 -8.59 7.48 10.63
N ILE A 416 -8.73 6.23 11.05
CA ILE A 416 -7.63 5.27 11.05
C ILE A 416 -7.87 4.12 10.08
N GLY A 417 -6.86 3.82 9.25
CA GLY A 417 -6.69 2.52 8.62
C GLY A 417 -5.72 1.66 9.44
N ILE A 418 -6.15 0.51 9.89
CA ILE A 418 -5.31 -0.43 10.65
C ILE A 418 -4.70 -1.44 9.69
N MET A 419 -3.36 -1.52 9.67
CA MET A 419 -2.67 -2.62 9.01
C MET A 419 -2.65 -3.83 9.94
N ASP A 420 -3.30 -4.91 9.50
CA ASP A 420 -3.20 -6.22 10.14
C ASP A 420 -1.95 -6.93 9.58
N GLU A 421 -0.80 -6.54 10.09
CA GLU A 421 0.50 -6.94 9.55
C GLU A 421 1.51 -7.36 10.64
N GLU A 422 1.07 -7.39 11.90
CA GLU A 422 1.85 -7.91 13.01
C GLU A 422 1.05 -9.02 13.71
N ARG A 423 1.72 -10.07 14.12
CA ARG A 423 1.09 -11.28 14.68
C ARG A 423 0.18 -10.99 15.87
N ARG A 424 0.62 -10.09 16.78
CA ARG A 424 -0.17 -9.68 17.93
C ARG A 424 -1.45 -8.93 17.54
N THR A 425 -1.44 -8.16 16.44
CA THR A 425 -2.64 -7.52 15.92
C THR A 425 -3.58 -8.55 15.30
N THR A 426 -3.08 -9.49 14.51
CA THR A 426 -3.89 -10.57 13.93
C THR A 426 -4.65 -11.35 15.00
N LEU A 427 -3.95 -11.75 16.07
CA LEU A 427 -4.54 -12.54 17.16
C LEU A 427 -5.53 -11.73 18.01
N ASN A 428 -5.45 -10.41 17.99
CA ASN A 428 -6.28 -9.48 18.76
C ASN A 428 -7.12 -8.54 17.90
N LEU A 429 -7.38 -8.89 16.62
CA LEU A 429 -7.97 -7.97 15.64
C LEU A 429 -9.31 -7.39 16.11
N LYS A 430 -10.21 -8.20 16.70
CA LYS A 430 -11.49 -7.71 17.24
C LYS A 430 -11.28 -6.66 18.31
N ALA A 431 -10.29 -6.81 19.18
CA ALA A 431 -9.95 -5.82 20.21
C ALA A 431 -9.33 -4.55 19.59
N CYS A 432 -8.51 -4.69 18.56
CA CYS A 432 -7.97 -3.55 17.81
C CYS A 432 -9.09 -2.72 17.17
N ILE A 433 -10.04 -3.38 16.51
CA ILE A 433 -11.21 -2.70 15.91
C ILE A 433 -12.06 -2.02 16.99
N TYR A 434 -12.24 -2.65 18.15
CA TYR A 434 -13.00 -2.08 19.27
C TYR A 434 -12.42 -0.75 19.75
N GLU A 435 -11.11 -0.64 19.93
CA GLU A 435 -10.46 0.61 20.33
C GLU A 435 -10.67 1.72 19.29
N ALA A 436 -10.66 1.37 18.00
CA ALA A 436 -10.82 2.32 16.89
C ALA A 436 -12.26 2.45 16.37
N ARG A 437 -13.26 1.85 17.01
CA ARG A 437 -14.63 1.64 16.47
C ARG A 437 -15.34 2.89 15.94
N ASN A 438 -14.99 4.08 16.43
CA ASN A 438 -15.58 5.34 15.96
C ASN A 438 -14.75 6.05 14.89
N ARG A 439 -13.58 5.52 14.54
CA ARG A 439 -12.62 6.15 13.60
C ARG A 439 -12.14 5.22 12.49
N ILE A 440 -12.38 3.92 12.60
CA ILE A 440 -11.82 2.93 11.67
C ILE A 440 -12.44 3.03 10.29
N ILE A 441 -11.58 3.11 9.26
CA ILE A 441 -12.00 3.18 7.86
C ILE A 441 -11.47 2.02 7.01
N PHE A 442 -10.49 1.28 7.47
CA PHE A 442 -10.14 -0.02 6.93
C PHE A 442 -9.34 -0.90 7.90
N ILE A 443 -9.38 -2.20 7.61
CA ILE A 443 -8.38 -3.18 7.99
C ILE A 443 -7.78 -3.77 6.72
N ASN A 444 -6.48 -4.06 6.72
CA ASN A 444 -5.82 -4.61 5.54
C ASN A 444 -4.79 -5.65 5.93
N THR A 445 -4.77 -6.80 5.23
CA THR A 445 -3.76 -7.83 5.41
C THR A 445 -2.46 -7.45 4.71
N GLY A 446 -1.52 -6.85 5.46
CA GLY A 446 -0.14 -6.58 5.03
C GLY A 446 0.72 -7.84 5.15
N PHE A 447 0.47 -8.83 4.29
CA PHE A 447 1.01 -10.19 4.44
C PHE A 447 2.55 -10.27 4.38
N LEU A 448 3.23 -9.29 3.79
CA LEU A 448 4.69 -9.26 3.73
C LEU A 448 5.28 -9.01 5.14
N ASP A 449 4.87 -7.93 5.78
CA ASP A 449 5.25 -7.65 7.17
C ASP A 449 4.77 -8.73 8.13
N ARG A 450 3.53 -9.21 7.93
CA ARG A 450 2.98 -10.29 8.77
C ARG A 450 3.83 -11.56 8.70
N THR A 451 4.36 -11.91 7.52
CA THR A 451 5.29 -13.03 7.36
C THR A 451 6.63 -12.75 8.05
N GLY A 452 7.15 -11.53 7.92
CA GLY A 452 8.38 -11.11 8.60
C GLY A 452 8.25 -11.19 10.12
N ASP A 453 7.12 -10.75 10.67
CA ASP A 453 6.83 -10.85 12.10
C ASP A 453 6.63 -12.29 12.57
N GLU A 454 6.00 -13.16 11.75
CA GLU A 454 5.89 -14.60 12.07
C GLU A 454 7.26 -15.25 12.24
N ILE A 455 8.19 -14.95 11.32
CA ILE A 455 9.57 -15.47 11.40
C ILE A 455 10.28 -14.91 12.65
N HIS A 456 10.19 -13.61 12.90
CA HIS A 456 10.86 -12.98 14.04
C HIS A 456 10.32 -13.46 15.37
N THR A 457 9.00 -13.43 15.56
CA THR A 457 8.34 -13.88 16.80
C THR A 457 8.67 -15.34 17.13
N SER A 458 8.89 -16.17 16.10
CA SER A 458 9.21 -17.59 16.25
C SER A 458 10.69 -17.89 16.02
N MET A 459 11.58 -16.88 16.08
CA MET A 459 13.01 -17.01 15.77
C MET A 459 13.68 -18.15 16.55
N MET A 460 13.39 -18.28 17.84
CA MET A 460 14.01 -19.29 18.73
C MET A 460 13.30 -20.65 18.71
N ALA A 461 12.15 -20.75 18.06
CA ALA A 461 11.32 -21.96 18.05
C ALA A 461 11.90 -23.08 17.16
N GLY A 462 12.41 -22.71 15.98
CA GLY A 462 12.95 -23.67 15.01
C GLY A 462 13.23 -23.03 13.66
N ALA A 463 13.80 -23.82 12.76
CA ALA A 463 14.08 -23.40 11.40
C ALA A 463 12.80 -23.27 10.60
N MET A 464 12.63 -22.15 9.90
CA MET A 464 11.50 -21.89 9.00
C MET A 464 11.60 -22.67 7.70
N ARG A 465 10.46 -22.98 7.07
CA ARG A 465 10.41 -23.52 5.71
C ARG A 465 11.02 -22.53 4.71
N CYS A 466 11.31 -22.99 3.49
CA CYS A 466 11.67 -22.09 2.39
C CYS A 466 10.63 -20.97 2.22
N LYS A 467 11.08 -19.80 1.87
CA LYS A 467 10.27 -18.56 1.86
C LYS A 467 8.94 -18.68 1.07
N ASN A 468 8.97 -19.38 -0.07
CA ASN A 468 7.77 -19.62 -0.87
C ASN A 468 6.76 -20.57 -0.18
N LEU A 469 7.23 -21.49 0.66
CA LEU A 469 6.41 -22.50 1.33
C LEU A 469 5.77 -22.00 2.64
N ILE A 470 6.28 -20.91 3.21
CA ILE A 470 5.73 -20.30 4.44
C ILE A 470 4.26 -19.92 4.27
N LYS A 471 3.87 -19.47 3.07
CA LYS A 471 2.49 -19.07 2.74
C LYS A 471 1.55 -20.25 2.46
N GLU A 472 2.08 -21.44 2.31
CA GLU A 472 1.29 -22.66 2.11
C GLU A 472 0.84 -23.28 3.43
N GLU A 473 1.31 -22.76 4.57
CA GLU A 473 0.94 -23.22 5.88
C GLU A 473 -0.44 -22.70 6.34
N PRO A 474 -1.17 -23.47 7.17
CA PRO A 474 -2.53 -23.14 7.59
C PRO A 474 -2.69 -21.74 8.19
N TRP A 475 -1.65 -21.25 8.88
CA TRP A 475 -1.70 -19.91 9.50
C TRP A 475 -2.00 -18.80 8.49
N PHE A 476 -1.51 -18.93 7.25
CA PHE A 476 -1.67 -17.89 6.25
C PHE A 476 -3.12 -17.78 5.75
N SER A 477 -3.74 -18.91 5.42
CA SER A 477 -5.16 -18.93 5.03
C SER A 477 -6.05 -18.47 6.19
N ALA A 478 -5.77 -18.95 7.42
CA ALA A 478 -6.50 -18.55 8.61
C ALA A 478 -6.38 -17.04 8.87
N TYR A 479 -5.19 -16.44 8.67
CA TYR A 479 -4.96 -15.01 8.78
C TYR A 479 -5.80 -14.19 7.78
N GLU A 480 -5.75 -14.59 6.50
CA GLU A 480 -6.49 -13.90 5.42
C GLU A 480 -8.02 -14.01 5.62
N GLU A 481 -8.51 -15.13 6.10
CA GLU A 481 -9.93 -15.36 6.40
C GLU A 481 -10.36 -14.68 7.69
N ASN A 482 -9.51 -14.72 8.73
CA ASN A 482 -9.79 -14.08 10.03
C ASN A 482 -9.97 -12.57 9.89
N ASN A 483 -9.17 -11.92 9.04
CA ASN A 483 -9.28 -10.50 8.78
C ASN A 483 -10.69 -10.15 8.24
N VAL A 484 -11.14 -10.86 7.21
CA VAL A 484 -12.47 -10.62 6.61
C VAL A 484 -13.59 -10.94 7.58
N SER A 485 -13.56 -12.13 8.20
CA SER A 485 -14.64 -12.58 9.10
C SER A 485 -14.78 -11.66 10.32
N THR A 486 -13.65 -11.25 10.93
CA THR A 486 -13.64 -10.33 12.07
C THR A 486 -14.13 -8.93 11.66
N GLY A 487 -13.69 -8.43 10.50
CA GLY A 487 -14.16 -7.15 9.98
C GLY A 487 -15.68 -7.15 9.76
N LEU A 488 -16.22 -8.19 9.14
CA LEU A 488 -17.66 -8.31 8.93
C LEU A 488 -18.43 -8.47 10.25
N GLU A 489 -17.93 -9.27 11.19
CA GLU A 489 -18.51 -9.42 12.53
C GLU A 489 -18.58 -8.07 13.28
N CYS A 490 -17.56 -7.23 13.15
CA CYS A 490 -17.51 -5.91 13.77
C CYS A 490 -18.32 -4.83 13.02
N GLY A 491 -19.00 -5.19 11.92
CA GLY A 491 -19.90 -4.29 11.20
C GLY A 491 -19.23 -3.37 10.20
N LEU A 492 -18.10 -3.77 9.60
CA LEU A 492 -17.40 -2.99 8.57
C LEU A 492 -18.17 -2.95 7.23
N TYR A 493 -19.12 -3.87 7.00
CA TYR A 493 -19.92 -3.91 5.77
C TYR A 493 -20.51 -2.53 5.45
N LYS A 494 -20.16 -1.98 4.28
CA LYS A 494 -20.56 -0.65 3.79
C LYS A 494 -20.35 0.51 4.79
N LYS A 495 -19.35 0.41 5.65
CA LYS A 495 -18.90 1.49 6.55
C LYS A 495 -17.39 1.71 6.47
N ALA A 496 -16.62 0.64 6.24
CA ALA A 496 -15.17 0.66 6.18
C ALA A 496 -14.68 -0.41 5.20
N GLN A 497 -13.48 -0.24 4.67
CA GLN A 497 -12.87 -1.19 3.74
C GLN A 497 -12.33 -2.44 4.48
N ILE A 498 -12.44 -3.57 3.81
CA ILE A 498 -11.69 -4.79 4.12
C ILE A 498 -10.71 -4.97 2.97
N GLY A 499 -9.42 -4.77 3.23
CA GLY A 499 -8.39 -4.73 2.21
C GLY A 499 -7.48 -5.95 2.22
N LYS A 500 -6.89 -6.23 1.06
CA LYS A 500 -5.88 -7.28 0.88
C LYS A 500 -4.62 -6.75 0.20
N GLY A 501 -3.54 -7.51 0.33
CA GLY A 501 -2.19 -7.13 0.01
C GLY A 501 -1.86 -6.85 -1.46
N MET A 502 -0.64 -6.41 -1.67
CA MET A 502 -0.09 -5.96 -2.94
C MET A 502 0.11 -7.10 -3.93
N TRP A 503 -0.20 -6.85 -5.22
CA TRP A 503 0.34 -7.65 -6.32
C TRP A 503 1.81 -7.29 -6.55
N ALA A 504 2.71 -8.21 -6.24
CA ALA A 504 4.14 -7.93 -6.22
C ALA A 504 4.85 -7.96 -7.59
N GLN A 505 4.20 -8.47 -8.64
CA GLN A 505 4.81 -8.71 -9.96
C GLN A 505 4.29 -7.71 -11.00
N PRO A 506 4.84 -6.49 -11.10
CA PRO A 506 4.27 -5.41 -11.92
C PRO A 506 4.30 -5.69 -13.42
N ASP A 507 5.16 -6.59 -13.89
CA ASP A 507 5.24 -6.98 -15.29
C ASP A 507 4.35 -8.18 -15.66
N GLN A 508 3.72 -8.84 -14.67
CA GLN A 508 2.92 -10.06 -14.85
C GLN A 508 1.41 -9.77 -14.73
N MET A 509 0.92 -8.87 -15.59
CA MET A 509 -0.46 -8.41 -15.54
C MET A 509 -1.46 -9.50 -15.94
N ARG A 510 -1.08 -10.43 -16.83
CA ARG A 510 -1.92 -11.59 -17.15
C ARG A 510 -2.15 -12.46 -15.93
N GLN A 511 -1.10 -12.78 -15.18
CA GLN A 511 -1.22 -13.55 -13.95
C GLN A 511 -2.01 -12.81 -12.87
N MET A 512 -1.88 -11.48 -12.81
CA MET A 512 -2.71 -10.66 -11.92
C MET A 512 -4.20 -10.82 -12.24
N LEU A 513 -4.58 -10.76 -13.51
CA LEU A 513 -5.96 -10.97 -13.93
C LEU A 513 -6.46 -12.39 -13.63
N ASP A 514 -5.61 -13.39 -13.77
CA ASP A 514 -6.00 -14.78 -13.51
C ASP A 514 -6.14 -15.09 -12.01
N ASN A 515 -5.42 -14.40 -11.11
CA ASN A 515 -5.32 -14.78 -9.69
C ASN A 515 -5.99 -13.79 -8.71
N LYS A 516 -6.00 -12.48 -9.01
CA LYS A 516 -6.39 -11.48 -8.01
C LYS A 516 -7.91 -11.39 -7.78
N MET A 517 -8.71 -12.08 -8.59
CA MET A 517 -10.14 -12.25 -8.35
C MET A 517 -10.42 -12.92 -6.99
N THR A 518 -9.55 -13.82 -6.56
CA THR A 518 -9.67 -14.52 -5.26
C THR A 518 -9.77 -13.58 -4.05
N HIS A 519 -9.20 -12.36 -4.14
CA HIS A 519 -9.34 -11.36 -3.08
C HIS A 519 -10.79 -10.87 -2.94
N LEU A 520 -11.47 -10.67 -4.07
CA LEU A 520 -12.86 -10.22 -4.09
C LEU A 520 -13.79 -11.35 -3.62
N GLU A 521 -13.53 -12.58 -4.08
CA GLU A 521 -14.25 -13.80 -3.67
C GLU A 521 -14.12 -14.04 -2.16
N ALA A 522 -12.97 -13.71 -1.57
CA ALA A 522 -12.75 -13.73 -0.13
C ALA A 522 -13.49 -12.60 0.61
N GLY A 523 -14.08 -11.61 -0.08
CA GLY A 523 -14.85 -10.52 0.51
C GLY A 523 -14.06 -9.21 0.71
N ALA A 524 -12.90 -9.04 0.10
CA ALA A 524 -12.13 -7.81 0.19
C ALA A 524 -12.74 -6.71 -0.70
N SER A 525 -13.15 -5.58 -0.11
CA SER A 525 -13.69 -4.42 -0.82
C SER A 525 -12.62 -3.54 -1.47
N CYS A 526 -11.36 -3.67 -1.07
CA CYS A 526 -10.23 -3.09 -1.78
C CYS A 526 -9.03 -4.06 -1.80
N SER A 527 -8.11 -3.84 -2.74
CA SER A 527 -6.92 -4.66 -2.86
C SER A 527 -5.80 -3.85 -3.51
N TRP A 528 -4.58 -4.01 -2.99
CA TRP A 528 -3.45 -3.19 -3.40
C TRP A 528 -2.87 -3.62 -4.75
N VAL A 529 -2.53 -2.62 -5.55
CA VAL A 529 -1.91 -2.80 -6.87
C VAL A 529 -0.70 -1.87 -7.04
N PRO A 530 0.34 -2.29 -7.82
CA PRO A 530 1.63 -1.61 -7.85
C PRO A 530 1.71 -0.42 -8.82
N SER A 531 0.70 -0.20 -9.66
CA SER A 531 0.78 0.83 -10.72
C SER A 531 -0.61 1.26 -11.21
N PRO A 532 -0.72 2.44 -11.85
CA PRO A 532 -1.93 2.87 -12.54
C PRO A 532 -2.49 1.83 -13.52
N THR A 533 -1.63 1.25 -14.35
CA THR A 533 -2.01 0.20 -15.31
C THR A 533 -2.60 -1.03 -14.60
N ALA A 534 -1.96 -1.46 -13.50
CA ALA A 534 -2.49 -2.56 -12.69
C ALA A 534 -3.84 -2.20 -12.05
N ALA A 535 -4.06 -0.95 -11.64
CA ALA A 535 -5.34 -0.49 -11.11
C ALA A 535 -6.45 -0.59 -12.17
N THR A 536 -6.18 -0.15 -13.40
CA THR A 536 -7.15 -0.22 -14.50
C THR A 536 -7.52 -1.68 -14.83
N LEU A 537 -6.51 -2.55 -14.94
CA LEU A 537 -6.78 -3.97 -15.19
C LEU A 537 -7.52 -4.63 -14.03
N HIS A 538 -7.15 -4.30 -12.79
CA HIS A 538 -7.81 -4.85 -11.60
C HIS A 538 -9.24 -4.35 -11.43
N ALA A 539 -9.57 -3.13 -11.88
CA ALA A 539 -10.94 -2.59 -11.89
C ALA A 539 -11.90 -3.49 -12.67
N THR A 540 -11.42 -4.20 -13.72
CA THR A 540 -12.25 -5.17 -14.46
C THR A 540 -12.81 -6.29 -13.58
N HIS A 541 -12.12 -6.68 -12.51
CA HIS A 541 -12.62 -7.65 -11.53
C HIS A 541 -13.82 -7.12 -10.76
N TYR A 542 -13.76 -5.86 -10.31
CA TYR A 542 -14.86 -5.23 -9.56
C TYR A 542 -16.09 -5.00 -10.41
N HIS A 543 -15.95 -4.83 -11.72
CA HIS A 543 -17.09 -4.82 -12.65
C HIS A 543 -17.71 -6.21 -12.82
N ARG A 544 -16.90 -7.28 -12.80
CA ARG A 544 -17.35 -8.68 -12.93
C ARG A 544 -17.93 -9.27 -11.66
N PHE A 545 -17.50 -8.77 -10.49
CA PHE A 545 -17.80 -9.36 -9.20
C PHE A 545 -18.29 -8.32 -8.19
N ASN A 546 -19.50 -8.49 -7.67
CA ASN A 546 -20.07 -7.61 -6.66
C ASN A 546 -19.63 -8.04 -5.25
N VAL A 547 -18.60 -7.39 -4.72
CA VAL A 547 -18.03 -7.71 -3.41
C VAL A 547 -19.03 -7.51 -2.27
N PHE A 548 -19.87 -6.49 -2.31
CA PHE A 548 -20.84 -6.26 -1.23
C PHE A 548 -21.92 -7.34 -1.19
N LYS A 549 -22.27 -7.94 -2.34
CA LYS A 549 -23.13 -9.12 -2.37
C LYS A 549 -22.42 -10.31 -1.71
N GLN A 550 -21.16 -10.52 -2.03
CA GLN A 550 -20.32 -11.58 -1.41
C GLN A 550 -20.21 -11.40 0.11
N GLN A 551 -19.96 -10.18 0.58
CA GLN A 551 -19.90 -9.90 2.02
C GLN A 551 -21.21 -10.22 2.74
N LYS A 552 -22.36 -9.93 2.13
CA LYS A 552 -23.68 -10.34 2.67
C LYS A 552 -23.81 -11.86 2.78
N GLU A 553 -23.36 -12.58 1.76
CA GLU A 553 -23.38 -14.05 1.77
C GLU A 553 -22.48 -14.60 2.87
N LEU A 554 -21.27 -14.05 3.04
CA LEU A 554 -20.35 -14.44 4.12
C LEU A 554 -20.95 -14.20 5.50
N LEU A 555 -21.58 -13.03 5.71
CA LEU A 555 -22.30 -12.72 6.94
C LEU A 555 -23.43 -13.73 7.24
N SER A 556 -24.18 -14.15 6.22
CA SER A 556 -25.28 -15.11 6.39
C SER A 556 -24.80 -16.51 6.75
N LYS A 557 -23.60 -16.91 6.29
CA LYS A 557 -23.03 -18.25 6.55
C LYS A 557 -22.44 -18.39 7.93
N HIS A 558 -22.15 -17.29 8.64
CA HIS A 558 -21.49 -17.26 9.95
C HIS A 558 -20.20 -18.13 10.04
N GLN A 559 -19.56 -18.35 8.88
CA GLN A 559 -18.38 -19.20 8.80
C GLN A 559 -17.16 -18.43 9.35
N LYS A 560 -16.50 -19.03 10.33
CA LYS A 560 -15.25 -18.51 10.89
C LYS A 560 -14.11 -19.45 10.56
N PRO A 561 -12.89 -18.94 10.31
CA PRO A 561 -11.72 -19.79 10.15
C PRO A 561 -11.43 -20.55 11.45
N ASN A 562 -10.69 -21.63 11.32
CA ASN A 562 -10.16 -22.32 12.48
C ASN A 562 -9.15 -21.41 13.20
N GLN A 563 -9.52 -20.86 14.35
CA GLN A 563 -8.68 -19.93 15.11
C GLN A 563 -7.37 -20.58 15.61
N ASP A 564 -7.32 -21.88 15.75
CA ASP A 564 -6.11 -22.59 16.20
C ASP A 564 -5.04 -22.63 15.10
N ASP A 565 -5.42 -22.52 13.84
CA ASP A 565 -4.49 -22.44 12.72
C ASP A 565 -3.63 -21.16 12.76
N LEU A 566 -4.13 -20.07 13.36
CA LEU A 566 -3.37 -18.84 13.58
C LEU A 566 -2.13 -19.01 14.47
N TYR A 567 -2.06 -20.11 15.22
CA TYR A 567 -0.94 -20.45 16.12
C TYR A 567 0.05 -21.43 15.50
N VAL A 568 -0.23 -21.91 14.29
CA VAL A 568 0.66 -22.82 13.57
C VAL A 568 1.89 -22.06 13.08
N ILE A 569 3.07 -22.48 13.54
CA ILE A 569 4.35 -21.89 13.12
C ILE A 569 4.85 -22.62 11.86
N PRO A 570 5.33 -21.89 10.83
CA PRO A 570 5.74 -22.48 9.54
C PRO A 570 7.14 -23.13 9.60
N PHE A 571 7.29 -24.15 10.44
CA PHE A 571 8.55 -24.89 10.60
C PHE A 571 8.90 -25.75 9.39
N LEU A 572 10.21 -25.90 9.21
CA LEU A 572 10.78 -26.87 8.27
C LEU A 572 10.27 -28.30 8.59
N LYS A 573 9.76 -28.98 7.58
CA LYS A 573 9.24 -30.34 7.69
C LYS A 573 10.21 -31.35 7.09
N LEU A 574 10.21 -32.58 7.58
CA LEU A 574 10.98 -33.69 6.99
C LEU A 574 10.65 -33.89 5.50
N ALA A 575 9.40 -33.65 5.11
CA ALA A 575 8.96 -33.70 3.72
C ALA A 575 9.56 -32.67 2.80
N ASP A 576 10.10 -31.57 3.33
CA ASP A 576 10.70 -30.47 2.53
C ASP A 576 12.03 -30.87 1.87
N GLN A 577 12.66 -31.96 2.37
CA GLN A 577 13.87 -32.60 1.80
C GLN A 577 14.92 -31.60 1.36
N LEU A 578 15.47 -30.80 2.30
CA LEU A 578 16.49 -29.79 2.03
C LEU A 578 17.82 -30.48 1.65
N SER A 579 18.14 -30.46 0.35
CA SER A 579 19.48 -30.73 -0.12
C SER A 579 20.36 -29.49 0.03
N GLU A 580 21.68 -29.66 0.04
CA GLU A 580 22.62 -28.54 0.04
C GLU A 580 22.38 -27.58 -1.14
N GLU A 581 22.05 -28.11 -2.31
CA GLU A 581 21.70 -27.32 -3.49
C GLU A 581 20.46 -26.43 -3.25
N LYS A 582 19.41 -26.97 -2.61
CA LYS A 582 18.20 -26.18 -2.26
C LYS A 582 18.55 -25.09 -1.23
N ILE A 583 19.39 -25.38 -0.25
CA ILE A 583 19.83 -24.41 0.73
C ILE A 583 20.58 -23.28 0.04
N ILE A 584 21.57 -23.57 -0.80
CA ILE A 584 22.36 -22.56 -1.53
C ILE A 584 21.42 -21.73 -2.45
N LYS A 585 20.49 -22.36 -3.15
CA LYS A 585 19.52 -21.65 -3.99
C LYS A 585 18.67 -20.66 -3.18
N GLU A 586 18.20 -21.06 -2.01
CA GLU A 586 17.36 -20.22 -1.14
C GLU A 586 18.14 -19.03 -0.57
N ILE A 587 19.36 -19.24 -0.09
CA ILE A 587 20.19 -18.14 0.42
C ILE A 587 20.63 -17.20 -0.71
N ASN A 588 20.92 -17.69 -1.92
CA ASN A 588 21.20 -16.87 -3.08
C ASN A 588 19.99 -15.99 -3.46
N ASN A 589 18.79 -16.57 -3.49
CA ASN A 589 17.58 -15.81 -3.80
C ASN A 589 17.30 -14.70 -2.78
N ASN A 590 17.50 -14.98 -1.49
CA ASN A 590 17.38 -13.97 -0.46
C ASN A 590 18.48 -12.90 -0.55
N ALA A 591 19.74 -13.30 -0.76
CA ALA A 591 20.87 -12.37 -0.91
C ALA A 591 20.66 -11.43 -2.10
N GLN A 592 20.22 -11.94 -3.25
CA GLN A 592 19.90 -11.13 -4.41
C GLN A 592 18.76 -10.12 -4.14
N SER A 593 17.68 -10.56 -3.49
CA SER A 593 16.57 -9.71 -3.10
C SER A 593 17.02 -8.58 -2.17
N ILE A 594 17.81 -8.91 -1.14
CA ILE A 594 18.37 -7.94 -0.19
C ILE A 594 19.27 -6.93 -0.90
N LEU A 595 20.28 -7.40 -1.64
CA LEU A 595 21.23 -6.52 -2.34
C LEU A 595 20.55 -5.61 -3.35
N GLY A 596 19.68 -6.16 -4.19
CA GLY A 596 18.98 -5.42 -5.24
C GLY A 596 18.10 -4.28 -4.71
N TYR A 597 17.53 -4.45 -3.51
CA TYR A 597 16.77 -3.42 -2.83
C TYR A 597 17.67 -2.43 -2.08
N VAL A 598 18.58 -2.94 -1.23
CA VAL A 598 19.41 -2.12 -0.34
C VAL A 598 20.34 -1.19 -1.10
N VAL A 599 20.87 -1.62 -2.26
CA VAL A 599 21.77 -0.76 -3.06
C VAL A 599 21.08 0.51 -3.54
N LYS A 600 19.83 0.43 -3.96
CA LYS A 600 19.04 1.60 -4.37
C LYS A 600 18.61 2.45 -3.17
N TRP A 601 18.23 1.79 -2.08
CA TRP A 601 17.85 2.48 -0.86
C TRP A 601 19.00 3.31 -0.27
N ILE A 602 20.18 2.71 -0.10
CA ILE A 602 21.36 3.36 0.48
C ILE A 602 21.93 4.42 -0.47
N ASN A 603 22.16 4.07 -1.74
CA ASN A 603 22.93 4.91 -2.65
C ASN A 603 22.07 6.00 -3.31
N GLN A 604 20.78 5.74 -3.57
CA GLN A 604 19.91 6.62 -4.34
C GLN A 604 18.72 7.19 -3.55
N GLY A 605 18.45 6.69 -2.32
CA GLY A 605 17.30 7.11 -1.55
C GLY A 605 15.97 6.63 -2.15
N ILE A 606 15.95 5.47 -2.78
CA ILE A 606 14.76 4.89 -3.39
C ILE A 606 14.17 3.84 -2.46
N GLY A 607 13.04 4.15 -1.83
CA GLY A 607 12.38 3.29 -0.84
C GLY A 607 11.47 2.21 -1.44
N CYS A 608 11.05 2.35 -2.71
CA CYS A 608 10.29 1.33 -3.43
C CYS A 608 10.84 1.19 -4.83
N SER A 609 11.24 -0.02 -5.21
CA SER A 609 11.87 -0.28 -6.51
C SER A 609 11.55 -1.67 -7.05
N LYS A 610 11.61 -1.80 -8.37
CA LYS A 610 11.56 -3.11 -9.02
C LYS A 610 12.92 -3.81 -8.88
N VAL A 611 12.93 -4.96 -8.22
CA VAL A 611 14.09 -5.83 -8.01
C VAL A 611 13.85 -7.16 -8.72
N GLN A 612 14.81 -7.62 -9.51
CA GLN A 612 14.71 -8.93 -10.17
C GLN A 612 15.09 -10.04 -9.18
N ASP A 613 14.32 -11.11 -9.19
CA ASP A 613 14.67 -12.34 -8.48
C ASP A 613 15.68 -13.20 -9.29
N ILE A 614 16.06 -14.34 -8.73
CA ILE A 614 16.99 -15.30 -9.35
C ILE A 614 16.49 -15.86 -10.69
N ASN A 615 15.19 -15.76 -10.98
CA ASN A 615 14.56 -16.18 -12.23
C ASN A 615 14.32 -15.00 -13.19
N HIS A 616 14.92 -13.85 -12.95
CA HIS A 616 14.75 -12.60 -13.67
C HIS A 616 13.29 -12.05 -13.66
N VAL A 617 12.48 -12.45 -12.69
CA VAL A 617 11.15 -11.89 -12.49
C VAL A 617 11.27 -10.61 -11.69
N GLY A 618 10.75 -9.50 -12.22
CA GLY A 618 10.71 -8.23 -11.52
C GLY A 618 9.66 -8.24 -10.40
N LEU A 619 10.10 -7.96 -9.18
CA LEU A 619 9.24 -7.83 -7.99
C LEU A 619 9.27 -6.38 -7.52
N MET A 620 8.12 -5.80 -7.21
CA MET A 620 8.06 -4.52 -6.52
C MET A 620 8.43 -4.74 -5.06
N ALA A 621 9.56 -4.18 -4.65
CA ALA A 621 10.13 -4.36 -3.33
C ALA A 621 10.07 -3.07 -2.52
N ASP A 622 9.74 -3.21 -1.24
CA ASP A 622 9.79 -2.20 -0.19
C ASP A 622 10.45 -2.80 1.08
N ARG A 623 10.41 -2.09 2.20
CA ARG A 623 11.02 -2.58 3.45
C ARG A 623 10.33 -3.85 3.97
N ALA A 624 9.04 -4.04 3.75
CA ALA A 624 8.34 -5.26 4.16
C ALA A 624 8.90 -6.51 3.45
N THR A 625 9.21 -6.38 2.16
CA THR A 625 9.87 -7.44 1.38
C THR A 625 11.29 -7.74 1.91
N LEU A 626 12.03 -6.68 2.25
CA LEU A 626 13.37 -6.79 2.84
C LEU A 626 13.32 -7.51 4.19
N ARG A 627 12.33 -7.17 5.05
CA ARG A 627 12.13 -7.80 6.36
C ARG A 627 11.99 -9.31 6.26
N ILE A 628 11.19 -9.82 5.33
CA ILE A 628 11.06 -11.27 5.13
C ILE A 628 12.40 -11.89 4.78
N SER A 629 13.10 -11.36 3.77
CA SER A 629 14.32 -11.97 3.25
C SER A 629 15.44 -11.96 4.28
N SER A 630 15.60 -10.86 5.04
CA SER A 630 16.61 -10.74 6.08
C SER A 630 16.32 -11.61 7.29
N GLN A 631 15.06 -11.64 7.77
CA GLN A 631 14.66 -12.47 8.91
C GLN A 631 14.72 -13.97 8.58
N HIS A 632 14.36 -14.36 7.36
CA HIS A 632 14.48 -15.74 6.92
C HIS A 632 15.93 -16.23 6.92
N MET A 633 16.87 -15.44 6.37
CA MET A 633 18.29 -15.79 6.39
C MET A 633 18.85 -15.79 7.82
N ALA A 634 18.49 -14.81 8.65
CA ALA A 634 18.90 -14.77 10.06
C ALA A 634 18.42 -16.01 10.83
N ASN A 635 17.17 -16.45 10.59
CA ASN A 635 16.61 -17.67 11.18
C ASN A 635 17.39 -18.93 10.74
N TRP A 636 17.67 -19.08 9.44
CA TRP A 636 18.43 -20.23 8.94
C TRP A 636 19.85 -20.25 9.45
N LEU A 637 20.49 -19.09 9.57
CA LEU A 637 21.83 -18.95 10.16
C LEU A 637 21.81 -19.30 11.66
N HIS A 638 20.81 -18.82 12.41
CA HIS A 638 20.64 -19.13 13.83
C HIS A 638 20.47 -20.65 14.06
N HIS A 639 19.68 -21.30 13.26
CA HIS A 639 19.42 -22.75 13.33
C HIS A 639 20.47 -23.61 12.59
N LYS A 640 21.57 -23.02 12.11
CA LYS A 640 22.70 -23.70 11.48
C LYS A 640 22.33 -24.50 10.23
N LEU A 641 21.27 -24.11 9.51
CA LEU A 641 20.94 -24.64 8.18
C LEU A 641 21.94 -24.13 7.12
N CYS A 642 22.51 -22.98 7.33
CA CYS A 642 23.60 -22.43 6.55
C CYS A 642 24.70 -21.87 7.46
N THR A 643 25.90 -21.67 6.91
CA THR A 643 27.04 -21.10 7.64
C THR A 643 27.24 -19.63 7.24
N LYS A 644 28.02 -18.91 8.08
CA LYS A 644 28.41 -17.52 7.76
C LYS A 644 29.20 -17.44 6.45
N GLU A 645 30.03 -18.43 6.17
CA GLU A 645 30.82 -18.54 4.95
C GLU A 645 29.92 -18.72 3.72
N GLN A 646 28.91 -19.58 3.80
CA GLN A 646 27.93 -19.78 2.73
C GLN A 646 27.13 -18.49 2.47
N VAL A 647 26.70 -17.79 3.53
CA VAL A 647 26.02 -16.49 3.41
C VAL A 647 26.93 -15.46 2.75
N ASN A 648 28.19 -15.28 3.22
CA ASN A 648 29.12 -14.34 2.62
C ASN A 648 29.38 -14.66 1.13
N LYS A 649 29.53 -15.94 0.79
CA LYS A 649 29.71 -16.36 -0.60
C LYS A 649 28.49 -16.03 -1.45
N ALA A 650 27.28 -16.30 -0.94
CA ALA A 650 26.02 -15.94 -1.62
C ALA A 650 25.93 -14.43 -1.89
N PHE A 651 26.28 -13.59 -0.93
CA PHE A 651 26.29 -12.14 -1.12
C PHE A 651 27.31 -11.69 -2.16
N GLN A 652 28.51 -12.27 -2.19
CA GLN A 652 29.53 -11.97 -3.20
C GLN A 652 29.04 -12.36 -4.61
N ASP A 653 28.50 -13.58 -4.76
CA ASP A 653 28.03 -14.07 -6.05
C ASP A 653 26.83 -13.26 -6.57
N MET A 654 25.88 -12.94 -5.70
CA MET A 654 24.71 -12.16 -6.05
C MET A 654 25.02 -10.68 -6.29
N ALA A 655 26.06 -10.11 -5.68
CA ALA A 655 26.51 -8.75 -5.95
C ALA A 655 26.88 -8.57 -7.43
N ILE A 656 27.59 -9.54 -8.02
CA ILE A 656 27.95 -9.51 -9.44
C ILE A 656 26.70 -9.51 -10.33
N ILE A 657 25.68 -10.30 -9.96
CA ILE A 657 24.42 -10.38 -10.70
C ILE A 657 23.63 -9.07 -10.58
N VAL A 658 23.56 -8.50 -9.38
CA VAL A 658 22.87 -7.23 -9.12
C VAL A 658 23.58 -6.09 -9.86
N ASP A 659 24.90 -6.06 -9.92
CA ASP A 659 25.66 -5.08 -10.70
C ASP A 659 25.32 -5.17 -12.19
N GLU A 660 25.27 -6.39 -12.75
CA GLU A 660 24.89 -6.60 -14.15
C GLU A 660 23.45 -6.16 -14.44
N GLN A 661 22.51 -6.44 -13.52
CA GLN A 661 21.10 -6.03 -13.65
C GLN A 661 20.93 -4.51 -13.65
N ASN A 662 21.80 -3.76 -12.99
CA ASN A 662 21.68 -2.31 -12.82
C ASN A 662 22.69 -1.50 -13.66
N LYS A 663 23.52 -2.13 -14.49
CA LYS A 663 24.59 -1.48 -15.29
C LYS A 663 24.12 -0.34 -16.20
N HIS A 664 22.82 -0.29 -16.53
CA HIS A 664 22.25 0.75 -17.39
C HIS A 664 21.74 1.98 -16.61
N ASP A 665 21.74 1.92 -15.28
CA ASP A 665 21.39 3.05 -14.42
C ASP A 665 22.61 3.94 -14.21
N PRO A 666 22.63 5.19 -14.70
CA PRO A 666 23.79 6.07 -14.59
C PRO A 666 24.11 6.48 -13.14
N ASN A 667 23.17 6.28 -12.21
CA ASN A 667 23.35 6.60 -10.79
C ASN A 667 23.73 5.36 -9.96
N TYR A 668 23.89 4.20 -10.59
CA TYR A 668 24.20 2.98 -9.91
C TYR A 668 25.68 2.95 -9.48
N LEU A 669 25.93 2.55 -8.22
CA LEU A 669 27.27 2.34 -7.69
C LEU A 669 27.52 0.84 -7.51
N PRO A 670 28.53 0.24 -8.20
CA PRO A 670 28.80 -1.19 -8.13
C PRO A 670 29.13 -1.70 -6.73
N LEU A 671 28.72 -2.92 -6.45
CA LEU A 671 28.99 -3.65 -5.20
C LEU A 671 30.27 -4.45 -5.31
N ALA A 672 30.52 -5.10 -6.45
CA ALA A 672 31.71 -5.88 -6.76
C ALA A 672 32.73 -5.00 -7.53
N PRO A 673 34.07 -5.31 -7.50
CA PRO A 673 34.69 -6.40 -6.75
C PRO A 673 35.17 -6.03 -5.35
N SER A 674 34.89 -4.80 -4.87
CA SER A 674 35.42 -4.31 -3.59
C SER A 674 34.70 -4.91 -2.37
N TYR A 675 33.37 -5.16 -2.50
CA TYR A 675 32.52 -5.66 -1.42
C TYR A 675 32.61 -4.84 -0.11
N ASP A 676 32.93 -3.54 -0.24
CA ASP A 676 33.23 -2.64 0.90
C ASP A 676 32.25 -1.43 0.97
N SER A 677 31.32 -1.32 0.04
CA SER A 677 30.34 -0.23 -0.01
C SER A 677 29.42 -0.25 1.21
N PHE A 678 28.88 0.93 1.58
CA PHE A 678 27.87 1.02 2.66
C PHE A 678 26.63 0.17 2.38
N ALA A 679 26.22 0.07 1.13
CA ALA A 679 25.09 -0.77 0.74
C ALA A 679 25.39 -2.27 0.96
N TYR A 680 26.58 -2.73 0.58
CA TYR A 680 26.98 -4.12 0.80
C TYR A 680 27.07 -4.45 2.31
N LYS A 681 27.70 -3.57 3.10
CA LYS A 681 27.79 -3.72 4.56
C LYS A 681 26.41 -3.71 5.23
N ALA A 682 25.50 -2.81 4.81
CA ALA A 682 24.13 -2.79 5.30
C ALA A 682 23.40 -4.12 5.01
N SER A 683 23.59 -4.65 3.80
CA SER A 683 22.99 -5.92 3.39
C SER A 683 23.43 -7.10 4.24
N LEU A 684 24.71 -7.16 4.58
CA LEU A 684 25.23 -8.18 5.51
C LEU A 684 24.74 -7.97 6.95
N ALA A 685 24.71 -6.72 7.42
CA ALA A 685 24.25 -6.39 8.76
C ALA A 685 22.78 -6.81 8.98
N LEU A 686 21.91 -6.62 7.98
CA LEU A 686 20.50 -7.04 8.01
C LEU A 686 20.33 -8.55 8.29
N VAL A 687 21.29 -9.36 7.91
CA VAL A 687 21.27 -10.81 8.16
C VAL A 687 22.00 -11.17 9.45
N PHE A 688 23.22 -10.68 9.63
CA PHE A 688 24.07 -11.09 10.78
C PHE A 688 23.62 -10.48 12.11
N GLU A 689 23.00 -9.30 12.08
CA GLU A 689 22.40 -8.64 13.24
C GLU A 689 20.86 -8.85 13.25
N GLY A 690 20.29 -9.58 12.27
CA GLY A 690 18.85 -9.65 12.03
C GLY A 690 18.02 -10.25 13.17
N ALA A 691 18.56 -11.24 13.88
CA ALA A 691 17.90 -11.83 15.05
C ALA A 691 17.85 -10.87 16.25
N GLU A 692 18.74 -9.87 16.31
CA GLU A 692 18.83 -8.89 17.38
C GLU A 692 18.03 -7.61 17.10
N GLN A 693 17.54 -7.43 15.85
CA GLN A 693 16.72 -6.28 15.49
C GLN A 693 15.33 -6.36 16.15
N ALA A 694 14.94 -5.31 16.86
CA ALA A 694 13.64 -5.24 17.49
C ALA A 694 12.51 -5.50 16.47
N ASN A 695 11.64 -6.47 16.73
CA ASN A 695 10.57 -6.94 15.84
C ASN A 695 11.05 -7.39 14.44
N GLY A 696 12.35 -7.60 14.24
CA GLY A 696 12.94 -7.92 12.95
C GLY A 696 12.86 -6.78 11.93
N TYR A 697 12.69 -5.55 12.37
CA TYR A 697 12.61 -4.37 11.50
C TYR A 697 13.96 -4.04 10.86
N THR A 698 13.91 -3.33 9.75
CA THR A 698 15.10 -3.06 8.92
C THR A 698 15.56 -1.62 8.98
N GLU A 699 14.74 -0.73 9.55
CA GLU A 699 14.90 0.71 9.54
C GLU A 699 16.19 1.18 10.21
N ASP A 700 16.51 0.65 11.38
CA ASP A 700 17.70 1.06 12.12
C ASP A 700 18.99 0.86 11.31
N ILE A 701 19.14 -0.32 10.72
CA ILE A 701 20.30 -0.64 9.88
C ILE A 701 20.32 0.23 8.62
N LEU A 702 19.19 0.34 7.92
CA LEU A 702 19.11 1.12 6.69
C LEU A 702 19.43 2.60 6.93
N ILE A 703 18.82 3.22 7.94
CA ILE A 703 19.02 4.62 8.31
C ILE A 703 20.47 4.85 8.73
N ARG A 704 21.03 3.97 9.57
CA ARG A 704 22.43 4.03 10.04
C ARG A 704 23.42 4.05 8.87
N PHE A 705 23.25 3.16 7.89
CA PHE A 705 24.20 3.07 6.77
C PHE A 705 23.97 4.15 5.70
N ARG A 706 22.75 4.58 5.46
CA ARG A 706 22.48 5.68 4.53
C ARG A 706 23.00 7.01 5.06
N ARG A 707 22.87 7.29 6.37
CA ARG A 707 23.47 8.48 6.99
C ARG A 707 24.99 8.48 6.81
N LYS A 708 25.67 7.37 7.09
CA LYS A 708 27.12 7.22 6.83
C LYS A 708 27.49 7.45 5.37
N PHE A 709 26.67 6.94 4.45
CA PHE A 709 26.85 7.16 3.01
C PHE A 709 26.76 8.65 2.63
N LEU A 710 25.75 9.36 3.15
CA LEU A 710 25.58 10.78 2.90
C LEU A 710 26.71 11.61 3.52
N GLU A 711 27.11 11.31 4.75
CA GLU A 711 28.25 11.95 5.43
C GLU A 711 29.56 11.80 4.67
N ALA A 712 29.81 10.64 4.07
CA ALA A 712 31.02 10.37 3.30
C ALA A 712 31.07 11.08 1.93
N ARG A 713 29.92 11.62 1.45
CA ARG A 713 29.81 12.36 0.17
C ARG A 713 29.87 13.89 0.35
N ASN A 714 29.64 14.36 1.56
CA ASN A 714 29.76 15.78 1.95
C ASN A 714 31.19 16.06 2.45
#